data_d418f751caa7db33d48fc388ae018f8b
#
_entry.id   d418f751caa7db33d48fc388ae018f8b
#
_cell.length_a   1.000
_cell.length_b   1.000
_cell.length_c   1.000
_cell.angle_alpha   90.00
_cell.angle_beta   90.00
_cell.angle_gamma   90.00
#
_symmetry.space_group_name_H-M   'P 1'
#
loop_
_entity.id
_entity.type
_entity.pdbx_description
1 polymer ?
#
loop_
_entity_poly.entity_id
_entity_poly.type
_entity_poly.pdbx_seq_one_letter_code
_entity_poly.pdbx_strand_id
1 'polypeptide(L)'
;MVAHVRLCLILLTVILTGAGSLSAQTGAIAGVVTDAQTGTPIAGAQVAVLGTSVAIRGASSNDAGAYRLVGLNPGSYTVAVTRLGYARREFLSVNVTADETTTLPIAMSAAVFELDRVIITESRGQEQKALDAPASVAVVDVRDIEERPTLTAQEQLRALPGVDVATTGIVSGAAVTRGFNNVFSGALLTLTDNRYAAVPSLRVNTAFLVPTINEDISRIEVLLGPASALYGPNSANGVMHIVSKSPFESKGTTLSIAGGERSIIRGAVRHAGTFGERFGYKLSGQIMRGEDWNFTDSVEARLRKSLIDSGTNADTLKIGRRDFDVERVTGEARIDYRVSDNADVILSTGLARAGSALEMTGIGTAQAIDWQYNFYQARARWNRLFVQGFLNTSNSGDTYILRTGQPIRDKSRVSVGQAQHGFDIGTRQSFIYGIDLQRTEPRTDSTINGRNETDDDINEIGGYLHSETKLSRLFDLFLSARVDDHSRIEDPVFSPRAALVFEPIENQNFRITYNRAFSTPTTNNLFLDLAVQRLSPLLPYQVRAVGVPETGFQFRRDCAGGLCARSPFASDPSAFLASDITGFFPVIQRILQARGINLSTVPPPTAAQVGTYLGSLNSATGAFDRITPADVVDIDRLRPTISNVYELGYKGIIAKRLLLAADVYREKREDFVGPLIVETPNVFVDSASLANYLALVFQGGGLPAPVAQGRARAIANAVKVIPLGTVTPDSRLTNTPDLFVTYRNFGQLDLWGADLAAEAIVTDRVAVSGTYSWVSDDFFDTDEGGGAFGIALNAPKSKGSIGARFRDDASGLSADARGRFQKGFPMNSGVFIGQVESYSLVDAGVSYQLPFTPGLRVSLNVQNIFDDRHREFIGAPEIGRLAIMQAQYTFDLLSPRTR
;
A
#
# COMPACT_ATOMS: atom_id res chain seq x y z
N MET A 1 -30.05 -2.33 29.86
CA MET A 1 -28.60 -2.59 29.85
C MET A 1 -28.03 -3.09 31.21
N VAL A 2 -28.48 -2.61 32.37
CA VAL A 2 -27.98 -3.06 33.68
C VAL A 2 -28.45 -4.45 34.11
N ALA A 3 -29.61 -4.92 33.63
CA ALA A 3 -30.16 -6.24 33.99
C ALA A 3 -29.45 -7.44 33.28
N HIS A 4 -28.93 -7.24 32.10
CA HIS A 4 -28.24 -8.30 31.35
C HIS A 4 -26.78 -8.52 31.77
N VAL A 5 -26.15 -7.48 32.36
CA VAL A 5 -24.77 -7.60 32.92
C VAL A 5 -24.79 -8.39 34.25
N ARG A 6 -25.85 -8.28 35.02
CA ARG A 6 -25.98 -9.06 36.27
C ARG A 6 -26.25 -10.55 36.04
N LEU A 7 -26.93 -10.91 34.95
CA LEU A 7 -27.18 -12.31 34.59
C LEU A 7 -25.88 -13.01 34.06
N CYS A 8 -25.02 -12.31 33.36
CA CYS A 8 -23.72 -12.84 32.91
C CYS A 8 -22.72 -13.02 34.05
N LEU A 9 -22.76 -12.13 35.09
CA LEU A 9 -21.91 -12.28 36.27
C LEU A 9 -22.37 -13.41 37.20
N ILE A 10 -23.65 -13.70 37.27
CA ILE A 10 -24.19 -14.83 38.09
C ILE A 10 -23.92 -16.17 37.40
N LEU A 11 -23.97 -16.25 36.07
CA LEU A 11 -23.59 -17.46 35.33
C LEU A 11 -22.06 -17.73 35.44
N LEU A 12 -21.22 -16.70 35.50
CA LEU A 12 -19.76 -16.85 35.68
C LEU A 12 -19.39 -17.35 37.07
N THR A 13 -20.18 -17.01 38.12
CA THR A 13 -19.92 -17.43 39.52
C THR A 13 -20.39 -18.87 39.82
N VAL A 14 -21.39 -19.38 39.10
CA VAL A 14 -21.88 -20.77 39.28
C VAL A 14 -20.98 -21.79 38.60
N ILE A 15 -20.16 -21.38 37.60
CA ILE A 15 -19.18 -22.28 36.91
C ILE A 15 -17.91 -22.47 37.75
N LEU A 16 -17.63 -21.60 38.71
CA LEU A 16 -16.39 -21.62 39.51
C LEU A 16 -16.43 -22.46 40.80
N THR A 17 -17.59 -23.07 41.20
CA THR A 17 -17.71 -23.78 42.48
C THR A 17 -17.90 -25.29 42.37
N GLY A 18 -17.68 -25.88 41.19
CA GLY A 18 -17.90 -27.30 40.92
C GLY A 18 -16.67 -28.16 40.56
N ALA A 19 -15.43 -27.66 40.73
CA ALA A 19 -14.24 -28.44 40.44
C ALA A 19 -13.72 -29.18 41.67
N GLY A 20 -14.28 -30.32 41.92
CA GLY A 20 -13.63 -31.32 42.79
C GLY A 20 -12.27 -31.71 42.19
N SER A 21 -11.21 -31.66 42.96
CA SER A 21 -9.83 -32.04 42.58
C SER A 21 -9.79 -33.52 42.24
N LEU A 22 -10.04 -33.89 40.99
CA LEU A 22 -9.58 -35.12 40.43
C LEU A 22 -8.06 -34.97 40.20
N SER A 23 -7.24 -35.66 40.99
CA SER A 23 -5.81 -35.81 40.70
C SER A 23 -5.68 -36.46 39.35
N ALA A 24 -5.48 -35.66 38.29
CA ALA A 24 -5.15 -36.19 36.99
C ALA A 24 -3.75 -36.84 37.09
N GLN A 25 -3.68 -38.11 36.79
CA GLN A 25 -2.39 -38.82 36.66
C GLN A 25 -1.64 -38.18 35.49
N THR A 26 -0.49 -37.57 35.80
CA THR A 26 0.33 -36.85 34.82
C THR A 26 1.60 -37.61 34.52
N GLY A 27 2.06 -37.55 33.26
CA GLY A 27 3.35 -38.07 32.84
C GLY A 27 4.43 -36.97 32.76
N ALA A 28 5.62 -37.35 32.32
CA ALA A 28 6.75 -36.45 32.13
C ALA A 28 7.49 -36.75 30.82
N ILE A 29 8.18 -35.73 30.28
CA ILE A 29 9.18 -35.88 29.20
C ILE A 29 10.56 -35.50 29.80
N ALA A 30 11.58 -36.33 29.63
CA ALA A 30 12.94 -36.03 30.09
C ALA A 30 13.98 -36.50 29.08
N GLY A 31 15.12 -35.85 29.07
CA GLY A 31 16.21 -36.21 28.17
C GLY A 31 17.45 -35.36 28.39
N VAL A 32 18.38 -35.48 27.46
CA VAL A 32 19.60 -34.67 27.43
C VAL A 32 19.67 -33.94 26.10
N VAL A 33 19.98 -32.64 26.14
CA VAL A 33 20.19 -31.81 24.97
C VAL A 33 21.72 -31.80 24.70
N THR A 34 22.11 -32.18 23.48
CA THR A 34 23.53 -32.22 23.05
C THR A 34 23.74 -31.51 21.74
N ASP A 35 24.94 -31.04 21.49
CA ASP A 35 25.38 -30.55 20.18
C ASP A 35 25.47 -31.73 19.20
N ALA A 36 24.85 -31.59 18.04
CA ALA A 36 24.74 -32.65 17.04
C ALA A 36 26.10 -33.03 16.39
N GLN A 37 27.06 -32.10 16.38
CA GLN A 37 28.39 -32.33 15.78
C GLN A 37 29.41 -32.82 16.80
N THR A 38 29.39 -32.24 17.98
CA THR A 38 30.41 -32.49 19.02
C THR A 38 29.95 -33.48 20.08
N GLY A 39 28.64 -33.73 20.20
CA GLY A 39 28.06 -34.56 21.27
C GLY A 39 28.16 -33.92 22.68
N THR A 40 28.64 -32.67 22.79
CA THR A 40 28.75 -31.99 24.08
C THR A 40 27.40 -31.61 24.64
N PRO A 41 27.17 -31.72 25.96
CA PRO A 41 25.90 -31.24 26.57
C PRO A 41 25.69 -29.75 26.35
N ILE A 42 24.44 -29.36 26.09
CA ILE A 42 24.04 -27.97 25.95
C ILE A 42 23.27 -27.53 27.19
N ALA A 43 23.86 -26.65 27.98
CA ALA A 43 23.20 -26.02 29.12
C ALA A 43 22.27 -24.89 28.70
N GLY A 44 21.14 -24.68 29.41
CA GLY A 44 20.23 -23.57 29.19
C GLY A 44 19.37 -23.67 27.92
N ALA A 45 19.34 -24.85 27.26
CA ALA A 45 18.39 -25.07 26.16
C ALA A 45 16.95 -25.05 26.70
N GLN A 46 16.12 -24.27 26.09
CA GLN A 46 14.69 -24.14 26.41
C GLN A 46 13.92 -25.26 25.70
N VAL A 47 13.42 -26.23 26.47
CA VAL A 47 12.58 -27.32 25.94
C VAL A 47 11.16 -27.05 26.32
N ALA A 48 10.27 -26.92 25.35
CA ALA A 48 8.88 -26.57 25.56
C ALA A 48 7.93 -27.54 24.86
N VAL A 49 6.88 -27.93 25.52
CA VAL A 49 5.76 -28.63 24.91
C VAL A 49 4.84 -27.58 24.26
N LEU A 50 4.58 -27.76 22.98
CA LEU A 50 3.66 -26.91 22.22
C LEU A 50 2.25 -27.51 22.21
N GLY A 51 1.23 -26.66 22.46
CA GLY A 51 -0.14 -26.93 22.02
C GLY A 51 -0.40 -26.09 20.79
N THR A 52 -0.78 -26.69 19.68
CA THR A 52 -1.10 -25.99 18.42
C THR A 52 -0.20 -24.77 18.14
N SER A 53 1.14 -24.97 18.18
CA SER A 53 2.19 -23.95 17.91
C SER A 53 2.62 -23.04 19.08
N VAL A 54 2.07 -23.19 20.28
CA VAL A 54 2.43 -22.37 21.44
C VAL A 54 2.87 -23.23 22.63
N ALA A 55 3.90 -22.77 23.36
CA ALA A 55 4.42 -23.50 24.52
C ALA A 55 3.38 -23.63 25.65
N ILE A 56 3.09 -24.86 26.04
CA ILE A 56 2.18 -25.17 27.15
C ILE A 56 2.95 -25.34 28.46
N ARG A 57 4.15 -25.92 28.38
CA ARG A 57 5.10 -26.12 29.48
C ARG A 57 6.51 -26.06 28.96
N GLY A 58 7.41 -25.48 29.73
CA GLY A 58 8.82 -25.37 29.38
C GLY A 58 9.73 -25.75 30.56
N ALA A 59 10.92 -26.21 30.22
CA ALA A 59 12.04 -26.45 31.13
C ALA A 59 13.35 -26.03 30.46
N SER A 60 14.32 -25.61 31.25
CA SER A 60 15.67 -25.32 30.78
C SER A 60 16.59 -26.50 31.08
N SER A 61 17.45 -26.87 30.14
CA SER A 61 18.48 -27.89 30.40
C SER A 61 19.53 -27.36 31.39
N ASN A 62 20.00 -28.22 32.27
CA ASN A 62 21.09 -27.90 33.22
C ASN A 62 22.48 -28.02 32.57
N ASP A 63 23.54 -27.83 33.35
CA ASP A 63 24.96 -27.88 32.86
C ASP A 63 25.34 -29.21 32.22
N ALA A 64 24.70 -30.30 32.59
CA ALA A 64 24.87 -31.62 31.96
C ALA A 64 23.92 -31.82 30.74
N GLY A 65 23.23 -30.77 30.26
CA GLY A 65 22.27 -30.83 29.18
C GLY A 65 20.95 -31.49 29.57
N ALA A 66 20.76 -31.96 30.81
CA ALA A 66 19.57 -32.68 31.21
C ALA A 66 18.36 -31.75 31.44
N TYR A 67 17.19 -32.17 30.95
CA TYR A 67 15.92 -31.45 31.11
C TYR A 67 14.79 -32.39 31.55
N ARG A 68 13.77 -31.84 32.19
CA ARG A 68 12.59 -32.60 32.59
C ARG A 68 11.33 -31.69 32.57
N LEU A 69 10.36 -32.12 31.82
CA LEU A 69 9.01 -31.52 31.75
C LEU A 69 8.06 -32.41 32.54
N VAL A 70 7.47 -31.91 33.59
CA VAL A 70 6.59 -32.68 34.47
C VAL A 70 5.15 -32.14 34.44
N GLY A 71 4.19 -32.95 34.87
CA GLY A 71 2.79 -32.56 34.99
C GLY A 71 2.09 -32.41 33.64
N LEU A 72 2.46 -33.24 32.67
CA LEU A 72 1.80 -33.34 31.37
C LEU A 72 0.67 -34.34 31.42
N ASN A 73 -0.48 -33.99 30.92
CA ASN A 73 -1.58 -34.94 30.78
C ASN A 73 -1.21 -36.02 29.75
N PRO A 74 -1.72 -37.26 29.88
CA PRO A 74 -1.50 -38.25 28.84
C PRO A 74 -1.99 -37.76 27.49
N GLY A 75 -1.19 -37.92 26.44
CA GLY A 75 -1.50 -37.43 25.09
C GLY A 75 -0.27 -37.32 24.20
N SER A 76 -0.47 -36.89 22.96
CA SER A 76 0.56 -36.70 21.97
C SER A 76 0.90 -35.20 21.87
N TYR A 77 2.17 -34.84 21.97
CA TYR A 77 2.64 -33.45 22.03
C TYR A 77 3.68 -33.15 20.96
N THR A 78 3.75 -31.89 20.55
CA THR A 78 4.90 -31.37 19.83
C THR A 78 5.87 -30.76 20.87
N VAL A 79 7.11 -31.21 20.86
CA VAL A 79 8.17 -30.67 21.72
C VAL A 79 9.10 -29.79 20.88
N ALA A 80 9.16 -28.50 21.19
CA ALA A 80 10.11 -27.57 20.58
C ALA A 80 11.30 -27.32 21.49
N VAL A 81 12.48 -27.22 20.91
CA VAL A 81 13.71 -26.92 21.63
C VAL A 81 14.40 -25.72 20.98
N THR A 82 14.75 -24.76 21.82
CA THR A 82 15.47 -23.55 21.40
C THR A 82 16.68 -23.31 22.29
N ARG A 83 17.75 -22.88 21.71
CA ARG A 83 18.96 -22.45 22.41
C ARG A 83 19.69 -21.41 21.55
N LEU A 84 20.20 -20.36 22.18
CA LEU A 84 21.03 -19.39 21.48
C LEU A 84 22.25 -20.10 20.84
N GLY A 85 22.43 -19.91 19.56
CA GLY A 85 23.48 -20.56 18.82
C GLY A 85 23.12 -21.88 18.20
N TYR A 86 21.87 -22.31 18.30
CA TYR A 86 21.38 -23.57 17.74
C TYR A 86 20.05 -23.38 16.98
N ALA A 87 19.88 -24.18 15.92
CA ALA A 87 18.63 -24.23 15.19
C ALA A 87 17.52 -24.77 16.10
N ARG A 88 16.36 -24.13 16.08
CA ARG A 88 15.14 -24.64 16.68
C ARG A 88 14.83 -26.02 16.11
N ARG A 89 14.53 -26.98 16.97
CA ARG A 89 14.03 -28.30 16.56
C ARG A 89 12.67 -28.55 17.15
N GLU A 90 11.84 -29.24 16.35
CA GLU A 90 10.54 -29.69 16.77
C GLU A 90 10.43 -31.21 16.60
N PHE A 91 9.87 -31.86 17.60
CA PHE A 91 9.59 -33.27 17.61
C PHE A 91 8.08 -33.44 17.66
N LEU A 92 7.52 -33.92 16.57
CA LEU A 92 6.07 -34.12 16.43
C LEU A 92 5.67 -35.44 17.09
N SER A 93 4.43 -35.51 17.63
CA SER A 93 3.82 -36.73 18.12
C SER A 93 4.59 -37.44 19.26
N VAL A 94 5.20 -36.69 20.18
CA VAL A 94 5.79 -37.23 21.39
C VAL A 94 4.68 -37.70 22.34
N ASN A 95 4.55 -38.97 22.54
CA ASN A 95 3.49 -39.55 23.38
C ASN A 95 3.89 -39.53 24.86
N VAL A 96 2.99 -39.03 25.69
CA VAL A 96 3.09 -39.03 27.16
C VAL A 96 2.04 -39.96 27.73
N THR A 97 2.47 -40.90 28.54
CA THR A 97 1.62 -41.86 29.29
C THR A 97 1.52 -41.41 30.74
N ALA A 98 0.41 -41.71 31.39
CA ALA A 98 0.22 -41.43 32.82
C ALA A 98 1.27 -42.18 33.68
N ASP A 99 1.79 -41.50 34.67
CA ASP A 99 2.78 -41.99 35.64
C ASP A 99 4.09 -42.51 35.04
N GLU A 100 4.34 -42.23 33.74
CA GLU A 100 5.58 -42.59 33.04
C GLU A 100 6.41 -41.38 32.62
N THR A 101 7.71 -41.58 32.43
CA THR A 101 8.61 -40.59 31.86
C THR A 101 9.00 -41.01 30.43
N THR A 102 8.53 -40.26 29.44
CA THR A 102 8.94 -40.43 28.06
C THR A 102 10.39 -39.90 27.88
N THR A 103 11.31 -40.73 27.47
CA THR A 103 12.68 -40.31 27.21
C THR A 103 12.83 -39.73 25.79
N LEU A 104 13.28 -38.48 25.68
CA LEU A 104 13.50 -37.78 24.41
C LEU A 104 14.92 -37.15 24.39
N PRO A 105 15.96 -37.84 23.88
CA PRO A 105 17.25 -37.21 23.65
C PRO A 105 17.20 -36.28 22.47
N ILE A 106 17.82 -35.09 22.64
CA ILE A 106 17.73 -33.99 21.68
C ILE A 106 19.13 -33.63 21.22
N ALA A 107 19.44 -33.83 19.94
CA ALA A 107 20.63 -33.30 19.31
C ALA A 107 20.31 -32.01 18.55
N MET A 108 20.92 -30.88 18.93
CA MET A 108 20.74 -29.58 18.29
C MET A 108 21.89 -29.25 17.36
N SER A 109 21.61 -28.82 16.18
CA SER A 109 22.60 -28.30 15.24
C SER A 109 22.87 -26.83 15.54
N ALA A 110 24.15 -26.41 15.54
CA ALA A 110 24.51 -25.02 15.75
C ALA A 110 23.84 -24.12 14.68
N ALA A 111 23.02 -23.17 15.13
CA ALA A 111 22.46 -22.10 14.31
C ALA A 111 21.98 -20.97 15.23
N VAL A 112 22.30 -19.75 14.91
CA VAL A 112 22.23 -18.63 15.87
C VAL A 112 21.03 -17.71 15.68
N PHE A 113 20.53 -17.68 14.48
CA PHE A 113 19.29 -17.02 14.10
C PHE A 113 18.36 -18.09 13.53
N GLU A 114 17.07 -17.78 13.34
CA GLU A 114 16.25 -18.56 12.42
C GLU A 114 16.82 -18.38 11.01
N LEU A 115 18.00 -18.98 10.78
CA LEU A 115 18.75 -18.95 9.53
C LEU A 115 17.99 -19.57 8.37
N ASP A 116 17.05 -20.44 8.72
CA ASP A 116 16.18 -21.13 7.80
C ASP A 116 14.88 -20.36 7.52
N ARG A 117 14.87 -19.02 7.73
CA ARG A 117 13.77 -18.20 7.20
C ARG A 117 13.68 -18.42 5.70
N VAL A 118 12.73 -19.23 5.32
CA VAL A 118 12.45 -19.56 3.93
C VAL A 118 11.55 -18.48 3.35
N ILE A 119 11.89 -18.03 2.16
CA ILE A 119 11.08 -17.10 1.37
C ILE A 119 10.65 -17.78 0.08
N ILE A 120 9.52 -17.37 -0.44
CA ILE A 120 8.99 -17.83 -1.74
C ILE A 120 8.86 -16.69 -2.74
N THR A 121 9.00 -15.44 -2.27
CA THR A 121 8.80 -14.25 -3.11
C THR A 121 9.83 -14.15 -4.20
N GLU A 122 11.10 -14.46 -3.93
CA GLU A 122 12.17 -14.35 -4.93
C GLU A 122 12.05 -15.39 -6.04
N SER A 123 11.47 -16.56 -5.78
CA SER A 123 11.41 -17.71 -6.70
C SER A 123 9.99 -18.10 -7.11
N ARG A 124 8.97 -17.29 -6.84
CA ARG A 124 7.56 -17.56 -7.15
C ARG A 124 7.08 -18.96 -6.75
N GLY A 125 7.31 -19.34 -5.50
CA GLY A 125 6.77 -20.59 -4.93
C GLY A 125 7.78 -21.70 -4.75
N GLN A 126 9.05 -21.49 -5.08
CA GLN A 126 10.15 -22.33 -4.59
C GLN A 126 10.68 -21.75 -3.29
N GLU A 127 10.90 -22.60 -2.32
CA GLU A 127 11.48 -22.19 -1.04
C GLU A 127 12.97 -21.92 -1.18
N GLN A 128 13.41 -20.75 -0.74
CA GLN A 128 14.79 -20.30 -0.73
C GLN A 128 15.12 -19.70 0.63
N LYS A 129 16.35 -19.88 1.11
CA LYS A 129 16.77 -19.18 2.33
C LYS A 129 16.85 -17.69 2.10
N ALA A 130 16.28 -16.91 3.00
CA ALA A 130 16.30 -15.44 2.90
C ALA A 130 17.71 -14.85 2.93
N LEU A 131 18.67 -15.58 3.53
CA LEU A 131 20.08 -15.18 3.56
C LEU A 131 20.75 -15.27 2.19
N ASP A 132 20.39 -16.28 1.40
CA ASP A 132 21.01 -16.62 0.11
C ASP A 132 20.33 -15.92 -1.08
N ALA A 133 19.26 -15.16 -0.80
CA ALA A 133 18.50 -14.48 -1.84
C ALA A 133 19.37 -13.44 -2.59
N PRO A 134 19.34 -13.42 -3.94
CA PRO A 134 20.07 -12.43 -4.74
C PRO A 134 19.40 -11.04 -4.72
N ALA A 135 18.62 -10.74 -3.67
CA ALA A 135 17.90 -9.49 -3.48
C ALA A 135 17.80 -9.13 -2.00
N SER A 136 17.45 -7.86 -1.71
CA SER A 136 17.15 -7.41 -0.37
C SER A 136 15.74 -7.87 0.03
N VAL A 137 15.64 -8.81 0.96
CA VAL A 137 14.36 -9.33 1.46
C VAL A 137 14.29 -9.18 2.97
N ALA A 138 13.20 -8.58 3.45
CA ALA A 138 12.84 -8.52 4.86
C ALA A 138 11.65 -9.45 5.13
N VAL A 139 11.62 -10.07 6.31
CA VAL A 139 10.57 -11.01 6.71
C VAL A 139 10.04 -10.64 8.09
N VAL A 140 8.72 -10.51 8.21
CA VAL A 140 8.00 -10.45 9.49
C VAL A 140 7.45 -11.84 9.75
N ASP A 141 7.86 -12.49 10.83
CA ASP A 141 7.46 -13.86 11.14
C ASP A 141 6.14 -13.94 11.95
N VAL A 142 5.59 -15.13 12.05
CA VAL A 142 4.34 -15.40 12.76
C VAL A 142 4.38 -14.97 14.23
N ARG A 143 5.52 -15.13 14.92
CA ARG A 143 5.64 -14.76 16.34
C ARG A 143 5.56 -13.25 16.52
N ASP A 144 6.23 -12.49 15.66
CA ASP A 144 6.16 -11.03 15.70
C ASP A 144 4.73 -10.54 15.47
N ILE A 145 3.98 -11.17 14.55
CA ILE A 145 2.58 -10.85 14.25
C ILE A 145 1.66 -11.19 15.45
N GLU A 146 1.88 -12.34 16.08
CA GLU A 146 1.07 -12.80 17.22
C GLU A 146 1.35 -12.01 18.51
N GLU A 147 2.59 -11.58 18.73
CA GLU A 147 2.99 -10.81 19.91
C GLU A 147 2.58 -9.33 19.78
N ARG A 148 2.50 -8.79 18.56
CA ARG A 148 2.13 -7.40 18.26
C ARG A 148 0.91 -7.32 17.36
N PRO A 149 -0.31 -7.48 17.90
CA PRO A 149 -1.52 -7.38 17.09
C PRO A 149 -1.66 -5.98 16.47
N THR A 150 -1.93 -5.95 15.16
CA THR A 150 -2.19 -4.75 14.37
C THR A 150 -3.56 -4.83 13.72
N LEU A 151 -4.08 -3.71 13.22
CA LEU A 151 -5.37 -3.67 12.54
C LEU A 151 -5.26 -3.99 11.05
N THR A 152 -4.09 -3.71 10.46
CA THR A 152 -3.79 -4.02 9.05
C THR A 152 -2.43 -4.73 8.93
N ALA A 153 -2.25 -5.51 7.87
CA ALA A 153 -0.98 -6.19 7.61
C ALA A 153 0.17 -5.19 7.27
N GLN A 154 -0.15 -4.04 6.71
CA GLN A 154 0.84 -3.01 6.35
C GLN A 154 1.52 -2.41 7.59
N GLU A 155 0.81 -2.30 8.72
CA GLU A 155 1.38 -1.79 9.96
C GLU A 155 2.55 -2.64 10.49
N GLN A 156 2.57 -3.94 10.18
CA GLN A 156 3.67 -4.84 10.55
C GLN A 156 5.01 -4.44 9.88
N LEU A 157 4.96 -3.65 8.80
CA LEU A 157 6.12 -3.26 8.01
C LEU A 157 6.86 -2.03 8.56
N ARG A 158 6.29 -1.28 9.53
CA ARG A 158 6.79 0.03 10.00
C ARG A 158 8.25 0.05 10.46
N ALA A 159 8.78 -1.08 10.86
CA ALA A 159 10.15 -1.18 11.38
C ALA A 159 11.13 -1.79 10.39
N LEU A 160 10.69 -2.14 9.20
CA LEU A 160 11.57 -2.70 8.18
C LEU A 160 12.42 -1.60 7.52
N PRO A 161 13.70 -1.87 7.21
CA PRO A 161 14.51 -0.92 6.46
C PRO A 161 13.93 -0.70 5.06
N GLY A 162 14.12 0.46 4.48
CA GLY A 162 13.67 0.75 3.12
C GLY A 162 12.15 0.81 2.91
N VAL A 163 11.32 0.59 3.94
CA VAL A 163 9.85 0.63 3.83
C VAL A 163 9.30 1.91 4.41
N ASP A 164 8.49 2.64 3.64
CA ASP A 164 7.73 3.82 4.06
C ASP A 164 6.28 3.42 4.30
N VAL A 165 5.83 3.53 5.54
CA VAL A 165 4.44 3.30 5.93
C VAL A 165 3.86 4.60 6.43
N ALA A 166 2.81 5.07 5.79
CA ALA A 166 2.07 6.26 6.21
C ALA A 166 0.63 5.87 6.57
N THR A 167 0.20 6.24 7.76
CA THR A 167 -1.15 6.03 8.27
C THR A 167 -2.02 7.23 7.96
N THR A 168 -3.19 6.99 7.42
CA THR A 168 -4.19 8.02 7.12
C THR A 168 -5.49 7.82 7.88
N GLY A 169 -5.62 6.68 8.58
CA GLY A 169 -6.75 6.30 9.42
C GLY A 169 -6.46 4.98 10.15
N ILE A 170 -7.35 4.54 11.06
CA ILE A 170 -7.13 3.31 11.85
C ILE A 170 -7.05 2.03 11.00
N VAL A 171 -7.61 2.04 9.79
CA VAL A 171 -7.52 0.94 8.81
C VAL A 171 -7.02 1.39 7.45
N SER A 172 -6.71 2.67 7.27
CA SER A 172 -6.29 3.28 6.02
C SER A 172 -4.84 3.73 6.10
N GLY A 173 -4.12 3.60 5.00
CA GLY A 173 -2.73 3.98 4.91
C GLY A 173 -2.09 3.48 3.63
N ALA A 174 -0.86 3.90 3.40
CA ALA A 174 -0.06 3.50 2.26
C ALA A 174 1.28 2.91 2.73
N ALA A 175 1.77 1.90 2.02
CA ALA A 175 3.10 1.35 2.21
C ALA A 175 3.80 1.23 0.85
N VAL A 176 5.04 1.68 0.79
CA VAL A 176 5.92 1.53 -0.38
C VAL A 176 7.32 1.19 0.07
N THR A 177 8.18 0.81 -0.87
CA THR A 177 9.61 0.70 -0.61
C THR A 177 10.38 1.76 -1.39
N ARG A 178 11.38 2.37 -0.74
CA ARG A 178 12.33 3.31 -1.34
C ARG A 178 11.68 4.55 -2.00
N GLY A 179 10.58 5.04 -1.41
CA GLY A 179 9.97 6.32 -1.79
C GLY A 179 8.86 6.29 -2.86
N PHE A 180 8.45 7.47 -3.31
CA PHE A 180 7.30 7.72 -4.20
C PHE A 180 5.96 7.23 -3.60
N ASN A 181 5.77 7.56 -2.32
CA ASN A 181 4.58 7.18 -1.56
C ASN A 181 3.41 8.14 -1.83
N ASN A 182 2.64 7.86 -2.86
CA ASN A 182 1.46 8.63 -3.21
C ASN A 182 0.21 8.13 -2.47
N VAL A 183 -0.73 9.02 -2.20
CA VAL A 183 -2.07 8.63 -1.76
C VAL A 183 -2.74 7.79 -2.84
N PHE A 184 -3.52 6.80 -2.45
CA PHE A 184 -4.24 5.93 -3.36
C PHE A 184 -3.31 5.25 -4.37
N SER A 185 -2.23 4.65 -3.87
CA SER A 185 -1.14 4.09 -4.67
C SER A 185 -1.17 2.56 -4.72
N GLY A 186 -0.79 2.00 -5.86
CA GLY A 186 -0.45 0.59 -6.04
C GLY A 186 1.04 0.35 -6.29
N ALA A 187 1.89 1.30 -5.88
CA ALA A 187 3.32 1.26 -6.18
C ALA A 187 4.06 0.06 -5.57
N LEU A 188 3.62 -0.45 -4.41
CA LEU A 188 4.09 -1.70 -3.84
C LEU A 188 3.18 -2.84 -4.29
N LEU A 189 3.69 -3.79 -5.07
CA LEU A 189 2.90 -4.96 -5.47
C LEU A 189 2.53 -5.80 -4.25
N THR A 190 1.26 -5.81 -3.89
CA THR A 190 0.78 -6.57 -2.72
C THR A 190 0.15 -7.89 -3.16
N LEU A 191 0.66 -8.98 -2.60
CA LEU A 191 0.20 -10.34 -2.86
C LEU A 191 -0.32 -11.00 -1.58
N THR A 192 -1.35 -11.83 -1.74
CA THR A 192 -1.79 -12.81 -0.74
C THR A 192 -1.79 -14.18 -1.37
N ASP A 193 -0.96 -15.09 -0.88
CA ASP A 193 -0.80 -16.45 -1.45
C ASP A 193 -0.64 -16.44 -2.98
N ASN A 194 0.27 -15.62 -3.52
CA ASN A 194 0.58 -15.40 -4.94
C ASN A 194 -0.53 -14.71 -5.76
N ARG A 195 -1.61 -14.23 -5.16
CA ARG A 195 -2.69 -13.50 -5.83
C ARG A 195 -2.58 -12.01 -5.52
N TYR A 196 -2.85 -11.16 -6.49
CA TYR A 196 -2.90 -9.71 -6.28
C TYR A 196 -3.97 -9.35 -5.24
N ALA A 197 -3.62 -8.50 -4.28
CA ALA A 197 -4.52 -8.02 -3.23
C ALA A 197 -4.85 -6.52 -3.38
N ALA A 198 -4.92 -6.06 -4.62
CA ALA A 198 -5.25 -4.69 -4.99
C ALA A 198 -6.67 -4.60 -5.58
N VAL A 199 -7.29 -3.42 -5.51
CA VAL A 199 -8.55 -3.14 -6.21
C VAL A 199 -8.35 -3.31 -7.72
N PRO A 200 -9.18 -4.11 -8.41
CA PRO A 200 -8.90 -4.59 -9.77
C PRO A 200 -8.59 -3.49 -10.80
N SER A 201 -9.51 -2.55 -11.04
CA SER A 201 -9.33 -1.51 -12.06
C SER A 201 -8.33 -0.45 -11.62
N LEU A 202 -8.40 -0.02 -10.39
CA LEU A 202 -7.61 1.08 -9.85
C LEU A 202 -6.17 0.68 -9.53
N ARG A 203 -5.91 -0.62 -9.36
CA ARG A 203 -4.62 -1.20 -8.96
C ARG A 203 -4.04 -0.58 -7.68
N VAL A 204 -4.91 -0.12 -6.79
CA VAL A 204 -4.52 0.50 -5.52
C VAL A 204 -4.57 -0.49 -4.38
N ASN A 205 -3.66 -0.33 -3.44
CA ASN A 205 -3.54 -1.15 -2.24
C ASN A 205 -4.34 -0.50 -1.09
N THR A 206 -5.63 -0.72 -1.05
CA THR A 206 -6.48 -0.23 0.04
C THR A 206 -6.40 -1.20 1.21
N ALA A 207 -5.78 -0.78 2.31
CA ALA A 207 -5.43 -1.67 3.43
C ALA A 207 -6.64 -2.40 4.04
N PHE A 208 -7.80 -1.75 4.13
CA PHE A 208 -9.02 -2.36 4.67
C PHE A 208 -9.69 -3.38 3.73
N LEU A 209 -9.31 -3.43 2.45
CA LEU A 209 -9.83 -4.40 1.47
C LEU A 209 -8.91 -5.62 1.30
N VAL A 210 -7.78 -5.71 1.98
CA VAL A 210 -6.92 -6.91 1.94
C VAL A 210 -7.59 -8.01 2.77
N PRO A 211 -8.00 -9.16 2.16
CA PRO A 211 -8.82 -10.18 2.83
C PRO A 211 -7.98 -11.12 3.69
N THR A 212 -7.26 -10.58 4.68
CA THR A 212 -6.42 -11.34 5.61
C THR A 212 -6.71 -10.96 7.05
N ILE A 213 -6.43 -11.89 7.98
CA ILE A 213 -6.48 -11.68 9.43
C ILE A 213 -5.16 -12.11 10.05
N ASN A 214 -4.72 -11.44 11.13
CA ASN A 214 -3.44 -11.73 11.79
C ASN A 214 -3.30 -13.20 12.20
N GLU A 215 -4.38 -13.82 12.66
CA GLU A 215 -4.45 -15.21 13.14
C GLU A 215 -4.12 -16.23 12.03
N ASP A 216 -4.31 -15.84 10.77
CA ASP A 216 -4.08 -16.70 9.59
C ASP A 216 -2.79 -16.40 8.83
N ILE A 217 -2.06 -15.34 9.17
CA ILE A 217 -0.78 -15.01 8.53
C ILE A 217 0.33 -15.91 9.10
N SER A 218 1.06 -16.58 8.23
CA SER A 218 2.27 -17.35 8.56
C SER A 218 3.48 -16.43 8.60
N ARG A 219 3.63 -15.55 7.60
CA ARG A 219 4.69 -14.54 7.51
C ARG A 219 4.32 -13.48 6.48
N ILE A 220 5.03 -12.35 6.54
CA ILE A 220 4.98 -11.32 5.50
C ILE A 220 6.40 -11.17 4.96
N GLU A 221 6.57 -11.37 3.66
CA GLU A 221 7.82 -11.18 2.95
C GLU A 221 7.78 -9.85 2.22
N VAL A 222 8.84 -9.05 2.33
CA VAL A 222 8.97 -7.78 1.60
C VAL A 222 10.25 -7.80 0.80
N LEU A 223 10.10 -7.83 -0.51
CA LEU A 223 11.19 -7.67 -1.47
C LEU A 223 11.39 -6.18 -1.71
N LEU A 224 12.56 -5.66 -1.36
CA LEU A 224 12.90 -4.26 -1.49
C LEU A 224 13.48 -3.97 -2.88
N GLY A 225 12.91 -2.97 -3.56
CA GLY A 225 13.35 -2.58 -4.91
C GLY A 225 12.79 -3.45 -6.04
N PRO A 226 13.30 -3.28 -7.26
CA PRO A 226 12.69 -3.80 -8.49
C PRO A 226 12.60 -5.31 -8.59
N ALA A 227 11.42 -5.82 -8.99
CA ALA A 227 11.13 -7.24 -9.12
C ALA A 227 10.49 -7.64 -10.47
N SER A 228 10.45 -6.73 -11.47
CA SER A 228 9.68 -6.94 -12.71
C SER A 228 10.12 -8.14 -13.53
N ALA A 229 11.40 -8.50 -13.48
CA ALA A 229 11.89 -9.68 -14.22
C ALA A 229 11.19 -11.00 -13.82
N LEU A 230 10.61 -11.08 -12.61
CA LEU A 230 9.86 -12.24 -12.14
C LEU A 230 8.37 -11.93 -11.98
N TYR A 231 8.01 -10.76 -11.47
CA TYR A 231 6.63 -10.42 -11.12
C TYR A 231 5.90 -9.59 -12.17
N GLY A 232 6.61 -9.13 -13.20
CA GLY A 232 6.04 -8.31 -14.28
C GLY A 232 5.80 -6.85 -13.88
N PRO A 233 4.86 -6.18 -14.54
CA PRO A 233 4.59 -4.77 -14.33
C PRO A 233 4.20 -4.45 -12.89
N ASN A 234 4.41 -3.19 -12.50
CA ASN A 234 4.00 -2.62 -11.20
C ASN A 234 4.70 -3.21 -9.96
N SER A 235 5.85 -3.85 -10.15
CA SER A 235 6.75 -4.32 -9.09
C SER A 235 8.08 -3.54 -9.03
N ALA A 236 8.10 -2.33 -9.59
CA ALA A 236 9.28 -1.47 -9.61
C ALA A 236 9.69 -0.99 -8.20
N ASN A 237 8.73 -0.76 -7.32
CA ASN A 237 8.96 -0.37 -5.92
C ASN A 237 9.05 -1.56 -4.97
N GLY A 238 8.97 -2.80 -5.45
CA GLY A 238 9.06 -4.00 -4.65
C GLY A 238 7.77 -4.81 -4.54
N VAL A 239 7.82 -5.84 -3.69
CA VAL A 239 6.70 -6.77 -3.50
C VAL A 239 6.48 -7.00 -2.01
N MET A 240 5.25 -6.87 -1.54
CA MET A 240 4.79 -7.35 -0.23
C MET A 240 4.00 -8.64 -0.45
N HIS A 241 4.46 -9.74 0.11
CA HIS A 241 3.79 -11.03 -0.02
C HIS A 241 3.33 -11.53 1.35
N ILE A 242 2.01 -11.56 1.55
CA ILE A 242 1.37 -12.12 2.73
C ILE A 242 1.14 -13.62 2.48
N VAL A 243 1.77 -14.46 3.26
CA VAL A 243 1.67 -15.92 3.17
C VAL A 243 0.78 -16.41 4.29
N SER A 244 -0.32 -17.08 3.94
CA SER A 244 -1.26 -17.60 4.92
C SER A 244 -0.82 -18.97 5.48
N LYS A 245 -1.30 -19.31 6.70
CA LYS A 245 -0.99 -20.57 7.36
C LYS A 245 -1.58 -21.77 6.57
N SER A 246 -0.79 -22.85 6.42
CA SER A 246 -1.26 -24.10 5.81
C SER A 246 -2.20 -24.86 6.77
N PRO A 247 -3.31 -25.44 6.28
CA PRO A 247 -4.19 -26.26 7.13
C PRO A 247 -3.50 -27.53 7.63
N PHE A 248 -2.48 -28.03 6.96
CA PHE A 248 -1.75 -29.24 7.39
C PHE A 248 -0.79 -28.95 8.55
N GLU A 249 -0.20 -27.75 8.60
CA GLU A 249 0.83 -27.37 9.57
C GLU A 249 0.23 -26.64 10.79
N SER A 250 -0.98 -26.10 10.66
CA SER A 250 -1.60 -25.25 11.67
C SER A 250 -3.04 -25.65 11.96
N LYS A 251 -3.24 -26.94 12.31
CA LYS A 251 -4.56 -27.47 12.70
C LYS A 251 -5.06 -26.81 13.99
N GLY A 252 -6.37 -26.85 14.17
CA GLY A 252 -7.02 -26.34 15.37
C GLY A 252 -7.85 -25.10 15.13
N THR A 253 -8.36 -24.55 16.22
CA THR A 253 -9.22 -23.36 16.24
C THR A 253 -8.53 -22.26 17.03
N THR A 254 -8.44 -21.08 16.44
CA THR A 254 -8.00 -19.85 17.09
C THR A 254 -9.17 -18.88 17.16
N LEU A 255 -9.50 -18.46 18.38
CA LEU A 255 -10.46 -17.39 18.65
C LEU A 255 -9.70 -16.20 19.20
N SER A 256 -9.97 -15.00 18.72
CA SER A 256 -9.42 -13.78 19.31
C SER A 256 -10.48 -12.70 19.48
N ILE A 257 -10.34 -11.94 20.56
CA ILE A 257 -11.07 -10.71 20.80
C ILE A 257 -10.05 -9.62 21.14
N ALA A 258 -10.22 -8.46 20.55
CA ALA A 258 -9.41 -7.30 20.86
C ALA A 258 -10.29 -6.08 21.08
N GLY A 259 -9.82 -5.19 21.95
CA GLY A 259 -10.43 -3.89 22.21
C GLY A 259 -9.35 -2.87 22.53
N GLY A 260 -9.66 -1.61 22.36
CA GLY A 260 -8.66 -0.57 22.58
C GLY A 260 -9.20 0.85 22.48
N GLU A 261 -8.28 1.79 22.39
CA GLU A 261 -8.60 3.19 22.12
C GLU A 261 -9.37 3.34 20.80
N ARG A 262 -9.98 4.47 20.56
CA ARG A 262 -10.80 4.76 19.36
C ARG A 262 -12.01 3.81 19.23
N SER A 263 -12.60 3.40 20.35
CA SER A 263 -13.76 2.49 20.39
C SER A 263 -13.56 1.18 19.63
N ILE A 264 -12.29 0.75 19.45
CA ILE A 264 -11.97 -0.44 18.69
C ILE A 264 -12.48 -1.68 19.42
N ILE A 265 -13.26 -2.48 18.68
CA ILE A 265 -13.66 -3.84 19.06
C ILE A 265 -13.44 -4.73 17.83
N ARG A 266 -12.67 -5.81 17.97
CA ARG A 266 -12.39 -6.78 16.94
C ARG A 266 -12.64 -8.19 17.47
N GLY A 267 -13.36 -9.00 16.72
CA GLY A 267 -13.50 -10.44 16.93
C GLY A 267 -13.00 -11.18 15.70
N ALA A 268 -12.18 -12.23 15.91
CA ALA A 268 -11.69 -13.05 14.81
C ALA A 268 -11.75 -14.55 15.17
N VAL A 269 -11.94 -15.37 14.15
CA VAL A 269 -11.94 -16.83 14.23
C VAL A 269 -11.12 -17.39 13.07
N ARG A 270 -10.30 -18.39 13.38
CA ARG A 270 -9.64 -19.25 12.40
C ARG A 270 -9.84 -20.71 12.81
N HIS A 271 -10.25 -21.53 11.88
CA HIS A 271 -10.34 -22.98 12.08
C HIS A 271 -9.69 -23.71 10.91
N ALA A 272 -8.82 -24.67 11.19
CA ALA A 272 -8.20 -25.52 10.18
C ALA A 272 -8.19 -26.98 10.65
N GLY A 273 -8.40 -27.87 9.71
CA GLY A 273 -8.41 -29.32 9.96
C GLY A 273 -8.01 -30.12 8.74
N THR A 274 -7.83 -31.41 8.96
CA THR A 274 -7.49 -32.36 7.87
C THR A 274 -8.36 -33.59 7.94
N PHE A 275 -8.67 -34.18 6.77
CA PHE A 275 -9.23 -35.52 6.65
C PHE A 275 -8.15 -36.42 6.05
N GLY A 276 -7.59 -37.28 6.88
CA GLY A 276 -6.39 -38.05 6.55
C GLY A 276 -5.18 -37.15 6.28
N GLU A 277 -4.26 -37.61 5.44
CA GLU A 277 -3.01 -36.90 5.13
C GLU A 277 -3.12 -36.06 3.84
N ARG A 278 -4.20 -36.23 3.07
CA ARG A 278 -4.32 -35.63 1.73
C ARG A 278 -5.28 -34.46 1.64
N PHE A 279 -6.25 -34.36 2.51
CA PHE A 279 -7.27 -33.31 2.44
C PHE A 279 -7.14 -32.37 3.64
N GLY A 280 -6.89 -31.10 3.37
CA GLY A 280 -6.87 -30.02 4.35
C GLY A 280 -7.93 -28.97 4.04
N TYR A 281 -8.46 -28.32 5.07
CA TYR A 281 -9.38 -27.20 4.92
C TYR A 281 -9.09 -26.12 5.97
N LYS A 282 -9.42 -24.89 5.63
CA LYS A 282 -9.27 -23.73 6.49
C LYS A 282 -10.41 -22.75 6.29
N LEU A 283 -10.91 -22.22 7.38
CA LEU A 283 -11.88 -21.12 7.43
C LEU A 283 -11.34 -20.03 8.35
N SER A 284 -11.38 -18.81 7.92
CA SER A 284 -11.00 -17.66 8.74
C SER A 284 -11.93 -16.48 8.52
N GLY A 285 -12.09 -15.64 9.55
CA GLY A 285 -12.90 -14.44 9.43
C GLY A 285 -12.75 -13.51 10.61
N GLN A 286 -13.06 -12.25 10.39
CA GLN A 286 -13.11 -11.22 11.43
C GLN A 286 -14.22 -10.21 11.18
N ILE A 287 -14.68 -9.64 12.28
CA ILE A 287 -15.48 -8.41 12.32
C ILE A 287 -14.73 -7.39 13.16
N MET A 288 -14.73 -6.14 12.73
CA MET A 288 -14.10 -5.02 13.43
C MET A 288 -14.97 -3.79 13.32
N ARG A 289 -15.02 -3.04 14.41
CA ARG A 289 -15.59 -1.69 14.52
C ARG A 289 -14.62 -0.80 15.26
N GLY A 290 -14.65 0.48 14.96
CA GLY A 290 -13.85 1.49 15.62
C GLY A 290 -14.24 2.87 15.15
N GLU A 291 -13.53 3.89 15.64
CA GLU A 291 -13.73 5.29 15.28
C GLU A 291 -12.39 5.89 14.84
N ASP A 292 -12.35 6.47 13.65
CA ASP A 292 -11.14 7.09 13.12
C ASP A 292 -10.82 8.42 13.81
N TRP A 293 -9.59 8.93 13.63
CA TRP A 293 -9.21 10.25 14.15
C TRP A 293 -10.02 11.35 13.46
N ASN A 294 -10.53 12.29 14.28
CA ASN A 294 -11.28 13.42 13.75
C ASN A 294 -10.40 14.33 12.89
N PHE A 295 -10.89 14.68 11.72
CA PHE A 295 -10.22 15.58 10.79
C PHE A 295 -11.23 16.45 10.05
N THR A 296 -10.90 17.73 9.90
CA THR A 296 -11.68 18.68 9.12
C THR A 296 -10.84 19.19 7.95
N ASP A 297 -11.22 18.82 6.73
CA ASP A 297 -10.66 19.44 5.50
C ASP A 297 -11.26 20.83 5.33
N SER A 298 -10.39 21.85 5.30
CA SER A 298 -10.82 23.25 5.21
C SER A 298 -11.53 23.59 3.90
N VAL A 299 -11.22 22.86 2.82
CA VAL A 299 -11.87 23.05 1.50
C VAL A 299 -13.30 22.50 1.56
N GLU A 300 -13.45 21.28 2.07
CA GLU A 300 -14.76 20.64 2.26
C GLU A 300 -15.66 21.46 3.19
N ALA A 301 -15.12 21.93 4.31
CA ALA A 301 -15.86 22.71 5.31
C ALA A 301 -16.35 24.05 4.75
N ARG A 302 -15.48 24.79 4.02
CA ARG A 302 -15.87 26.06 3.37
C ARG A 302 -16.95 25.84 2.32
N LEU A 303 -16.79 24.83 1.47
CA LEU A 303 -17.76 24.53 0.41
C LEU A 303 -19.10 24.11 1.00
N ARG A 304 -19.09 23.21 2.00
CA ARG A 304 -20.31 22.81 2.73
C ARG A 304 -21.03 24.00 3.33
N LYS A 305 -20.29 24.88 4.02
CA LYS A 305 -20.87 26.10 4.62
C LYS A 305 -21.51 26.99 3.56
N SER A 306 -20.80 27.24 2.44
CA SER A 306 -21.30 28.08 1.36
C SER A 306 -22.60 27.54 0.74
N LEU A 307 -22.71 26.23 0.56
CA LEU A 307 -23.89 25.56 0.01
C LEU A 307 -25.07 25.62 1.00
N ILE A 308 -24.84 25.42 2.28
CA ILE A 308 -25.89 25.54 3.31
C ILE A 308 -26.37 27.00 3.41
N ASP A 309 -25.45 27.96 3.43
CA ASP A 309 -25.79 29.41 3.46
C ASP A 309 -26.59 29.82 2.21
N SER A 310 -26.42 29.12 1.07
CA SER A 310 -27.21 29.33 -0.15
C SER A 310 -28.56 28.58 -0.19
N GLY A 311 -28.93 27.89 0.90
CA GLY A 311 -30.24 27.23 1.05
C GLY A 311 -30.25 25.73 0.75
N THR A 312 -29.07 25.09 0.55
CA THR A 312 -28.99 23.63 0.39
C THR A 312 -29.25 22.94 1.72
N ASN A 313 -30.09 21.89 1.72
CA ASN A 313 -30.39 21.14 2.93
C ASN A 313 -29.13 20.40 3.43
N ALA A 314 -28.72 20.69 4.68
CA ALA A 314 -27.54 20.10 5.31
C ALA A 314 -27.61 18.58 5.46
N ASP A 315 -28.80 18.00 5.64
CA ASP A 315 -28.99 16.56 5.90
C ASP A 315 -28.83 15.72 4.63
N THR A 316 -29.11 16.30 3.46
CA THR A 316 -28.95 15.63 2.16
C THR A 316 -27.62 15.92 1.49
N LEU A 317 -26.87 16.91 2.00
CA LEU A 317 -25.61 17.35 1.42
C LEU A 317 -24.46 16.38 1.81
N LYS A 318 -23.93 15.65 0.84
CA LYS A 318 -22.79 14.73 1.02
C LYS A 318 -21.45 15.45 1.17
N ILE A 319 -21.27 16.63 0.56
CA ILE A 319 -20.02 17.40 0.62
C ILE A 319 -19.63 17.69 2.06
N GLY A 320 -18.40 17.31 2.45
CA GLY A 320 -17.87 17.52 3.80
C GLY A 320 -18.61 16.77 4.91
N ARG A 321 -19.44 15.79 4.57
CA ARG A 321 -20.11 14.92 5.55
C ARG A 321 -19.24 13.70 5.80
N ARG A 322 -18.26 13.85 6.71
CA ARG A 322 -17.37 12.78 7.14
C ARG A 322 -18.06 11.92 8.19
N ASP A 323 -18.01 10.61 7.98
CA ASP A 323 -18.34 9.60 8.97
C ASP A 323 -17.02 8.95 9.42
N PHE A 324 -16.72 9.05 10.71
CA PHE A 324 -15.50 8.53 11.31
C PHE A 324 -15.68 7.11 11.83
N ASP A 325 -16.88 6.56 11.78
CA ASP A 325 -17.10 5.16 12.12
C ASP A 325 -16.41 4.27 11.10
N VAL A 326 -15.71 3.24 11.60
CA VAL A 326 -15.06 2.23 10.79
C VAL A 326 -15.70 0.89 11.06
N GLU A 327 -16.17 0.25 10.00
CA GLU A 327 -16.68 -1.12 10.04
C GLU A 327 -15.99 -1.98 9.00
N ARG A 328 -15.46 -3.13 9.40
CA ARG A 328 -14.80 -4.08 8.51
C ARG A 328 -15.22 -5.50 8.80
N VAL A 329 -15.51 -6.25 7.73
CA VAL A 329 -15.73 -7.70 7.75
C VAL A 329 -14.78 -8.36 6.76
N THR A 330 -14.12 -9.44 7.18
CA THR A 330 -13.20 -10.21 6.33
C THR A 330 -13.47 -11.68 6.52
N GLY A 331 -13.41 -12.46 5.45
CA GLY A 331 -13.57 -13.91 5.51
C GLY A 331 -12.81 -14.62 4.40
N GLU A 332 -12.29 -15.80 4.68
CA GLU A 332 -11.61 -16.68 3.73
C GLU A 332 -11.97 -18.14 3.98
N ALA A 333 -12.12 -18.88 2.89
CA ALA A 333 -12.23 -20.34 2.89
C ALA A 333 -11.18 -20.91 1.93
N ARG A 334 -10.50 -21.98 2.36
CA ARG A 334 -9.46 -22.65 1.58
C ARG A 334 -9.55 -24.17 1.74
N ILE A 335 -9.31 -24.88 0.65
CA ILE A 335 -9.20 -26.32 0.57
C ILE A 335 -7.87 -26.67 -0.09
N ASP A 336 -7.10 -27.54 0.55
CA ASP A 336 -5.84 -28.08 0.05
C ASP A 336 -6.01 -29.58 -0.18
N TYR A 337 -5.68 -30.07 -1.37
CA TYR A 337 -5.68 -31.48 -1.71
C TYR A 337 -4.30 -31.94 -2.18
N ARG A 338 -3.66 -32.81 -1.42
CA ARG A 338 -2.39 -33.47 -1.77
C ARG A 338 -2.67 -34.67 -2.67
N VAL A 339 -2.44 -34.52 -3.96
CA VAL A 339 -2.59 -35.62 -4.94
C VAL A 339 -1.50 -36.66 -4.70
N SER A 340 -0.26 -36.17 -4.45
CA SER A 340 0.92 -36.97 -4.07
C SER A 340 1.86 -36.10 -3.27
N ASP A 341 3.01 -36.61 -2.84
CA ASP A 341 4.04 -35.84 -2.11
C ASP A 341 4.56 -34.64 -2.93
N ASN A 342 4.53 -34.76 -4.26
CA ASN A 342 5.01 -33.73 -5.20
C ASN A 342 3.90 -33.02 -5.99
N ALA A 343 2.63 -33.25 -5.63
CA ALA A 343 1.50 -32.65 -6.35
C ALA A 343 0.39 -32.26 -5.40
N ASP A 344 -0.01 -31.00 -5.48
CA ASP A 344 -1.10 -30.42 -4.67
C ASP A 344 -1.98 -29.50 -5.52
N VAL A 345 -3.25 -29.42 -5.11
CA VAL A 345 -4.24 -28.49 -5.65
C VAL A 345 -4.83 -27.71 -4.49
N ILE A 346 -4.89 -26.39 -4.63
CA ILE A 346 -5.44 -25.48 -3.62
C ILE A 346 -6.53 -24.65 -4.25
N LEU A 347 -7.68 -24.62 -3.59
CA LEU A 347 -8.81 -23.76 -3.93
C LEU A 347 -9.05 -22.80 -2.78
N SER A 348 -9.15 -21.52 -3.06
CA SER A 348 -9.45 -20.51 -2.05
C SER A 348 -10.41 -19.45 -2.58
N THR A 349 -11.22 -18.92 -1.67
CA THR A 349 -12.12 -17.80 -1.91
C THR A 349 -12.24 -16.98 -0.66
N GLY A 350 -12.46 -15.67 -0.81
CA GLY A 350 -12.65 -14.81 0.34
C GLY A 350 -13.20 -13.44 -0.05
N LEU A 351 -13.50 -12.69 0.99
CA LEU A 351 -14.05 -11.35 0.89
C LEU A 351 -13.44 -10.41 1.95
N ALA A 352 -13.39 -9.15 1.61
CA ALA A 352 -13.24 -8.05 2.56
C ALA A 352 -14.27 -6.98 2.24
N ARG A 353 -15.02 -6.51 3.25
CA ARG A 353 -16.02 -5.46 3.12
C ARG A 353 -15.75 -4.38 4.16
N ALA A 354 -15.67 -3.14 3.70
CA ALA A 354 -15.72 -1.96 4.56
C ALA A 354 -17.15 -1.42 4.58
N GLY A 355 -17.84 -1.54 5.71
CA GLY A 355 -19.17 -0.95 5.91
C GLY A 355 -19.07 0.57 5.91
N SER A 356 -18.07 1.13 6.62
CA SER A 356 -17.65 2.53 6.58
C SER A 356 -16.15 2.64 6.76
N ALA A 357 -15.49 3.53 6.00
CA ALA A 357 -14.09 3.93 6.16
C ALA A 357 -13.81 5.24 5.41
N LEU A 358 -12.72 5.92 5.76
CA LEU A 358 -12.20 7.06 5.02
C LEU A 358 -10.97 6.63 4.21
N GLU A 359 -10.93 6.98 2.92
CA GLU A 359 -9.79 6.69 2.04
C GLU A 359 -9.35 7.95 1.31
N MET A 360 -8.06 8.27 1.38
CA MET A 360 -7.49 9.41 0.66
C MET A 360 -7.27 9.05 -0.81
N THR A 361 -7.71 9.92 -1.72
CA THR A 361 -7.48 9.78 -3.16
C THR A 361 -6.81 11.02 -3.74
N GLY A 362 -6.27 10.95 -4.95
CA GLY A 362 -5.61 12.10 -5.59
C GLY A 362 -6.50 13.33 -5.82
N ILE A 363 -7.81 13.22 -5.68
CA ILE A 363 -8.81 14.30 -5.90
C ILE A 363 -9.57 14.72 -4.63
N GLY A 364 -9.22 14.15 -3.48
CA GLY A 364 -9.87 14.39 -2.19
C GLY A 364 -10.09 13.09 -1.43
N THR A 365 -10.66 13.16 -0.24
CA THR A 365 -10.99 11.97 0.55
C THR A 365 -12.31 11.36 0.07
N ALA A 366 -12.36 10.05 -0.06
CA ALA A 366 -13.55 9.28 -0.29
C ALA A 366 -14.14 8.78 1.04
N GLN A 367 -15.46 8.88 1.19
CA GLN A 367 -16.22 8.14 2.21
C GLN A 367 -16.58 6.80 1.60
N ALA A 368 -15.83 5.76 1.93
CA ALA A 368 -16.16 4.39 1.54
C ALA A 368 -17.38 3.90 2.30
N ILE A 369 -18.38 3.41 1.59
CA ILE A 369 -19.61 2.85 2.17
C ILE A 369 -19.93 1.55 1.45
N ASP A 370 -19.94 0.46 2.21
CA ASP A 370 -20.22 -0.88 1.71
C ASP A 370 -19.30 -1.34 0.58
N TRP A 371 -18.05 -0.88 0.60
CA TRP A 371 -17.06 -1.29 -0.39
C TRP A 371 -16.63 -2.72 -0.14
N GLN A 372 -16.86 -3.59 -1.11
CA GLN A 372 -16.59 -5.03 -1.04
C GLN A 372 -15.59 -5.45 -2.11
N TYR A 373 -14.61 -6.23 -1.68
CA TYR A 373 -13.66 -6.94 -2.52
C TYR A 373 -13.86 -8.45 -2.34
N ASN A 374 -13.88 -9.22 -3.44
CA ASN A 374 -13.96 -10.68 -3.39
C ASN A 374 -12.86 -11.27 -4.28
N PHE A 375 -12.47 -12.51 -3.96
CA PHE A 375 -11.58 -13.27 -4.81
C PHE A 375 -11.98 -14.75 -4.89
N TYR A 376 -11.56 -15.37 -5.99
CA TYR A 376 -11.63 -16.79 -6.25
C TYR A 376 -10.30 -17.21 -6.85
N GLN A 377 -9.65 -18.24 -6.32
CA GLN A 377 -8.34 -18.69 -6.76
C GLN A 377 -8.28 -20.20 -6.82
N ALA A 378 -7.68 -20.72 -7.88
CA ALA A 378 -7.28 -22.12 -8.01
C ALA A 378 -5.80 -22.17 -8.38
N ARG A 379 -5.02 -22.97 -7.66
CA ARG A 379 -3.61 -23.21 -7.97
C ARG A 379 -3.29 -24.69 -7.87
N ALA A 380 -2.37 -25.13 -8.72
CA ALA A 380 -1.89 -26.50 -8.74
C ALA A 380 -0.37 -26.51 -8.86
N ARG A 381 0.26 -27.41 -8.16
CA ARG A 381 1.68 -27.72 -8.28
C ARG A 381 1.84 -29.20 -8.60
N TRP A 382 2.74 -29.48 -9.54
CA TRP A 382 3.15 -30.85 -9.88
C TRP A 382 4.66 -30.84 -10.14
N ASN A 383 5.42 -31.40 -9.23
CA ASN A 383 6.88 -31.25 -9.21
C ASN A 383 7.30 -29.78 -9.28
N ARG A 384 7.92 -29.36 -10.39
CA ARG A 384 8.35 -27.99 -10.65
C ARG A 384 7.39 -27.21 -11.57
N LEU A 385 6.27 -27.79 -11.94
CA LEU A 385 5.20 -27.08 -12.65
C LEU A 385 4.29 -26.43 -11.62
N PHE A 386 4.06 -25.14 -11.76
CA PHE A 386 3.10 -24.36 -11.01
C PHE A 386 2.13 -23.70 -11.98
N VAL A 387 0.84 -23.83 -11.73
CA VAL A 387 -0.22 -23.19 -12.51
C VAL A 387 -1.22 -22.57 -11.53
N GLN A 388 -1.64 -21.35 -11.81
CA GLN A 388 -2.75 -20.75 -11.08
C GLN A 388 -3.64 -19.90 -11.98
N GLY A 389 -4.90 -19.81 -11.56
CA GLY A 389 -5.85 -18.83 -12.08
C GLY A 389 -6.60 -18.17 -10.94
N PHE A 390 -6.85 -16.87 -11.05
CA PHE A 390 -7.67 -16.16 -10.07
C PHE A 390 -8.50 -15.06 -10.70
N LEU A 391 -9.63 -14.78 -10.04
CA LEU A 391 -10.54 -13.69 -10.33
C LEU A 391 -10.69 -12.83 -9.07
N ASN A 392 -10.36 -11.54 -9.18
CA ASN A 392 -10.68 -10.54 -8.16
C ASN A 392 -11.81 -9.65 -8.66
N THR A 393 -12.74 -9.30 -7.78
CA THR A 393 -13.84 -8.38 -8.08
C THR A 393 -13.93 -7.31 -7.02
N SER A 394 -14.35 -6.11 -7.41
CA SER A 394 -14.62 -4.99 -6.53
C SER A 394 -16.06 -4.51 -6.70
N ASN A 395 -16.65 -3.99 -5.65
CA ASN A 395 -17.89 -3.23 -5.68
C ASN A 395 -17.81 -2.14 -4.62
N SER A 396 -17.66 -0.89 -5.06
CA SER A 396 -17.48 0.26 -4.16
C SER A 396 -18.74 0.70 -3.41
N GLY A 397 -19.86 0.01 -3.56
CA GLY A 397 -21.10 0.32 -2.83
C GLY A 397 -21.61 1.74 -3.09
N ASP A 398 -21.88 2.48 -2.01
CA ASP A 398 -22.38 3.85 -2.04
C ASP A 398 -21.29 4.91 -1.76
N THR A 399 -20.04 4.56 -2.00
CA THR A 399 -18.85 5.41 -1.86
C THR A 399 -18.98 6.71 -2.66
N TYR A 400 -18.49 7.82 -2.09
CA TYR A 400 -18.51 9.13 -2.73
C TYR A 400 -17.32 10.00 -2.30
N ILE A 401 -16.94 10.97 -3.14
CA ILE A 401 -15.89 11.95 -2.86
C ILE A 401 -16.44 13.06 -1.97
N LEU A 402 -15.78 13.34 -0.85
CA LEU A 402 -16.23 14.33 0.14
C LEU A 402 -16.17 15.77 -0.37
N ARG A 403 -15.25 16.09 -1.29
CA ARG A 403 -15.15 17.45 -1.88
C ARG A 403 -16.27 17.76 -2.87
N THR A 404 -16.85 16.75 -3.53
CA THR A 404 -17.84 16.95 -4.59
C THR A 404 -19.21 16.38 -4.26
N GLY A 405 -19.27 15.41 -3.35
CA GLY A 405 -20.46 14.60 -3.11
C GLY A 405 -20.78 13.61 -4.25
N GLN A 406 -19.92 13.54 -5.27
CA GLN A 406 -20.11 12.67 -6.43
C GLN A 406 -19.88 11.19 -6.04
N PRO A 407 -20.76 10.29 -6.52
CA PRO A 407 -20.57 8.86 -6.28
C PRO A 407 -19.33 8.36 -7.03
N ILE A 408 -18.65 7.41 -6.43
CA ILE A 408 -17.56 6.63 -7.04
C ILE A 408 -18.06 5.20 -7.14
N ARG A 409 -18.30 4.75 -8.36
CA ARG A 409 -18.72 3.38 -8.66
C ARG A 409 -17.54 2.61 -9.23
N ASP A 410 -17.14 1.55 -8.55
CA ASP A 410 -16.15 0.60 -9.05
C ASP A 410 -16.74 -0.81 -8.90
N LYS A 411 -17.12 -1.42 -10.01
CA LYS A 411 -17.62 -2.80 -10.11
C LYS A 411 -16.68 -3.64 -10.96
N SER A 412 -15.42 -3.30 -10.93
CA SER A 412 -14.37 -3.87 -11.77
C SER A 412 -14.01 -5.30 -11.39
N ARG A 413 -13.34 -5.95 -12.33
CA ARG A 413 -12.76 -7.27 -12.14
C ARG A 413 -11.41 -7.39 -12.82
N VAL A 414 -10.54 -8.26 -12.28
CA VAL A 414 -9.32 -8.70 -12.94
C VAL A 414 -9.26 -10.22 -12.92
N SER A 415 -9.01 -10.80 -14.09
CA SER A 415 -8.79 -12.22 -14.29
C SER A 415 -7.31 -12.45 -14.61
N VAL A 416 -6.66 -13.38 -13.93
CA VAL A 416 -5.23 -13.67 -14.13
C VAL A 416 -5.05 -15.15 -14.29
N GLY A 417 -4.25 -15.56 -15.28
CA GLY A 417 -3.76 -16.90 -15.49
C GLY A 417 -2.23 -16.90 -15.50
N GLN A 418 -1.61 -17.83 -14.77
CA GLN A 418 -0.15 -17.91 -14.68
C GLN A 418 0.28 -19.37 -14.79
N ALA A 419 1.35 -19.63 -15.53
CA ALA A 419 1.99 -20.93 -15.61
C ALA A 419 3.50 -20.77 -15.54
N GLN A 420 4.15 -21.59 -14.72
CA GLN A 420 5.59 -21.59 -14.52
C GLN A 420 6.11 -23.03 -14.45
N HIS A 421 7.26 -23.27 -15.05
CA HIS A 421 7.94 -24.54 -14.94
C HIS A 421 9.44 -24.35 -14.73
N GLY A 422 10.04 -25.22 -13.93
CA GLY A 422 11.48 -25.22 -13.66
C GLY A 422 12.14 -26.53 -14.07
N PHE A 423 13.42 -26.50 -14.46
CA PHE A 423 14.24 -27.68 -14.71
C PHE A 423 15.70 -27.40 -14.38
N ASP A 424 16.47 -28.47 -14.11
CA ASP A 424 17.90 -28.37 -13.82
C ASP A 424 18.72 -29.04 -14.93
N ILE A 425 19.89 -28.48 -15.19
CA ILE A 425 20.91 -29.10 -16.04
C ILE A 425 22.12 -29.42 -15.16
N GLY A 426 22.26 -30.69 -14.81
CA GLY A 426 23.26 -31.14 -13.84
C GLY A 426 22.98 -30.56 -12.45
N THR A 427 24.05 -30.26 -11.69
CA THR A 427 23.94 -29.79 -10.29
C THR A 427 24.27 -28.28 -10.15
N ARG A 428 24.58 -27.61 -11.26
CA ARG A 428 25.07 -26.22 -11.26
C ARG A 428 24.17 -25.23 -11.93
N GLN A 429 23.19 -25.70 -12.70
CA GLN A 429 22.34 -24.83 -13.50
C GLN A 429 20.88 -25.15 -13.26
N SER A 430 20.11 -24.15 -12.86
CA SER A 430 18.65 -24.21 -12.71
C SER A 430 17.98 -23.17 -13.61
N PHE A 431 16.87 -23.54 -14.22
CA PHE A 431 16.07 -22.65 -15.02
C PHE A 431 14.62 -22.63 -14.52
N ILE A 432 14.01 -21.44 -14.57
CA ILE A 432 12.59 -21.22 -14.37
C ILE A 432 12.10 -20.37 -15.54
N TYR A 433 10.99 -20.77 -16.15
CA TYR A 433 10.33 -19.99 -17.18
C TYR A 433 8.82 -20.00 -16.98
N GLY A 434 8.16 -18.97 -17.45
CA GLY A 434 6.72 -18.85 -17.25
C GLY A 434 6.08 -17.81 -18.16
N ILE A 435 4.74 -17.84 -18.11
CA ILE A 435 3.85 -16.92 -18.79
C ILE A 435 2.77 -16.42 -17.84
N ASP A 436 2.45 -15.15 -17.94
CA ASP A 436 1.39 -14.48 -17.20
C ASP A 436 0.39 -13.87 -18.20
N LEU A 437 -0.89 -14.07 -17.97
CA LEU A 437 -2.00 -13.48 -18.72
C LEU A 437 -2.86 -12.71 -17.76
N GLN A 438 -3.19 -11.46 -18.06
CA GLN A 438 -4.07 -10.65 -17.24
C GLN A 438 -5.07 -9.89 -18.10
N ARG A 439 -6.32 -9.88 -17.65
CA ARG A 439 -7.37 -9.03 -18.20
C ARG A 439 -8.01 -8.23 -17.09
N THR A 440 -7.99 -6.91 -17.24
CA THR A 440 -8.64 -5.95 -16.34
C THR A 440 -9.85 -5.36 -17.05
N GLU A 441 -11.01 -5.44 -16.42
CA GLU A 441 -12.29 -4.93 -16.94
C GLU A 441 -12.84 -3.91 -15.93
N PRO A 442 -12.57 -2.60 -16.12
CA PRO A 442 -13.20 -1.56 -15.33
C PRO A 442 -14.70 -1.53 -15.59
N ARG A 443 -15.49 -1.17 -14.59
CA ARG A 443 -16.93 -0.91 -14.68
C ARG A 443 -17.25 0.16 -13.67
N THR A 444 -17.30 1.40 -14.13
CA THR A 444 -17.40 2.56 -13.24
C THR A 444 -18.76 3.26 -13.30
N ASP A 445 -19.71 2.72 -14.06
CA ASP A 445 -21.01 3.37 -14.33
C ASP A 445 -20.80 4.83 -14.74
N SER A 446 -19.74 5.12 -15.51
CA SER A 446 -19.27 6.44 -15.96
C SER A 446 -18.95 7.44 -14.84
N THR A 447 -18.80 7.01 -13.59
CA THR A 447 -18.48 7.89 -12.46
C THR A 447 -16.99 8.16 -12.30
N ILE A 448 -16.13 7.31 -12.89
CA ILE A 448 -14.65 7.44 -12.88
C ILE A 448 -14.16 7.62 -14.32
N ASN A 449 -14.50 6.68 -15.21
CA ASN A 449 -14.01 6.66 -16.59
C ASN A 449 -14.87 7.48 -17.56
N GLY A 450 -16.03 8.00 -17.09
CA GLY A 450 -16.88 8.92 -17.84
C GLY A 450 -17.16 8.47 -19.26
N ARG A 451 -16.65 9.23 -20.25
CA ARG A 451 -16.81 8.93 -21.70
C ARG A 451 -15.97 7.76 -22.18
N ASN A 452 -15.00 7.29 -21.39
CA ASN A 452 -14.13 6.18 -21.75
C ASN A 452 -14.67 4.80 -21.32
N GLU A 453 -15.80 4.75 -20.59
CA GLU A 453 -16.39 3.55 -20.00
C GLU A 453 -16.61 2.38 -20.97
N THR A 454 -16.76 2.65 -22.25
CA THR A 454 -17.04 1.60 -23.27
C THR A 454 -15.78 1.07 -23.94
N ASP A 455 -14.61 1.65 -23.66
CA ASP A 455 -13.34 1.28 -24.27
C ASP A 455 -12.19 1.42 -23.26
N ASP A 456 -12.32 0.76 -22.11
CA ASP A 456 -11.40 0.86 -20.99
C ASP A 456 -10.79 -0.49 -20.53
N ASP A 457 -11.11 -1.58 -21.23
CA ASP A 457 -10.52 -2.90 -20.99
C ASP A 457 -9.01 -2.90 -21.26
N ILE A 458 -8.25 -3.60 -20.39
CA ILE A 458 -6.80 -3.77 -20.53
C ILE A 458 -6.47 -5.26 -20.57
N ASN A 459 -5.70 -5.67 -21.57
CA ASN A 459 -5.11 -6.99 -21.67
C ASN A 459 -3.57 -6.90 -21.57
N GLU A 460 -2.99 -7.77 -20.76
CA GLU A 460 -1.54 -7.85 -20.55
C GLU A 460 -1.08 -9.29 -20.69
N ILE A 461 0.05 -9.48 -21.37
CA ILE A 461 0.71 -10.78 -21.52
C ILE A 461 2.19 -10.60 -21.23
N GLY A 462 2.77 -11.46 -20.40
CA GLY A 462 4.19 -11.42 -20.08
C GLY A 462 4.81 -12.81 -20.14
N GLY A 463 6.02 -12.92 -20.64
CA GLY A 463 6.81 -14.14 -20.64
C GLY A 463 8.18 -13.90 -20.04
N TYR A 464 8.70 -14.84 -19.25
CA TYR A 464 9.98 -14.69 -18.58
C TYR A 464 10.80 -15.98 -18.55
N LEU A 465 12.12 -15.78 -18.43
CA LEU A 465 13.11 -16.82 -18.20
C LEU A 465 14.05 -16.35 -17.09
N HIS A 466 14.27 -17.20 -16.12
CA HIS A 466 15.23 -17.02 -15.02
C HIS A 466 16.22 -18.17 -15.02
N SER A 467 17.48 -17.87 -14.75
CA SER A 467 18.59 -18.81 -14.70
C SER A 467 19.42 -18.58 -13.44
N GLU A 468 19.68 -19.62 -12.72
CA GLU A 468 20.62 -19.69 -11.60
C GLU A 468 21.79 -20.59 -11.97
N THR A 469 23.01 -20.06 -11.89
CA THR A 469 24.24 -20.74 -12.27
C THR A 469 25.24 -20.73 -11.11
N LYS A 470 25.56 -21.86 -10.57
CA LYS A 470 26.65 -22.02 -9.58
C LYS A 470 27.99 -22.02 -10.31
N LEU A 471 28.62 -20.84 -10.43
CA LEU A 471 29.90 -20.67 -11.11
C LEU A 471 31.03 -21.38 -10.38
N SER A 472 31.03 -21.32 -9.04
CA SER A 472 31.97 -21.98 -8.15
C SER A 472 31.34 -22.24 -6.79
N ARG A 473 32.14 -22.63 -5.78
CA ARG A 473 31.66 -22.71 -4.39
C ARG A 473 31.47 -21.34 -3.73
N LEU A 474 32.00 -20.29 -4.34
CA LEU A 474 32.01 -18.93 -3.79
C LEU A 474 31.10 -17.97 -4.57
N PHE A 475 30.70 -18.33 -5.79
CA PHE A 475 30.00 -17.42 -6.68
C PHE A 475 28.77 -18.08 -7.32
N ASP A 476 27.63 -17.44 -7.16
CA ASP A 476 26.39 -17.76 -7.84
C ASP A 476 25.96 -16.59 -8.76
N LEU A 477 25.59 -16.91 -9.98
CA LEU A 477 25.13 -15.96 -11.00
C LEU A 477 23.65 -16.17 -11.29
N PHE A 478 22.86 -15.12 -11.14
CA PHE A 478 21.45 -15.09 -11.46
C PHE A 478 21.20 -14.17 -12.65
N LEU A 479 20.54 -14.68 -13.67
CA LEU A 479 20.13 -13.92 -14.84
C LEU A 479 18.64 -14.11 -15.08
N SER A 480 17.94 -13.02 -15.35
CA SER A 480 16.52 -13.07 -15.72
C SER A 480 16.24 -12.12 -16.88
N ALA A 481 15.29 -12.49 -17.69
CA ALA A 481 14.79 -11.67 -18.78
C ALA A 481 13.26 -11.86 -18.87
N ARG A 482 12.55 -10.75 -19.05
CA ARG A 482 11.11 -10.75 -19.21
C ARG A 482 10.71 -9.77 -20.30
N VAL A 483 9.68 -10.13 -21.06
CA VAL A 483 9.01 -9.27 -22.04
C VAL A 483 7.55 -9.22 -21.71
N ASP A 484 6.98 -8.01 -21.63
CA ASP A 484 5.57 -7.76 -21.37
C ASP A 484 4.97 -6.92 -22.48
N ASP A 485 3.78 -7.30 -22.94
CA ASP A 485 2.96 -6.57 -23.89
C ASP A 485 1.68 -6.11 -23.16
N HIS A 486 1.24 -4.90 -23.45
CA HIS A 486 0.08 -4.26 -22.83
C HIS A 486 -0.77 -3.58 -23.90
N SER A 487 -2.05 -3.92 -23.98
CA SER A 487 -2.95 -3.49 -25.06
C SER A 487 -3.10 -1.98 -25.25
N ARG A 488 -2.67 -1.16 -24.29
CA ARG A 488 -2.78 0.32 -24.34
C ARG A 488 -1.42 1.02 -24.40
N ILE A 489 -0.33 0.27 -24.54
CA ILE A 489 1.04 0.78 -24.68
C ILE A 489 1.55 0.34 -26.06
N GLU A 490 2.37 1.20 -26.70
CA GLU A 490 2.78 0.97 -28.09
C GLU A 490 3.75 -0.19 -28.22
N ASP A 491 4.78 -0.18 -27.39
CA ASP A 491 5.90 -1.12 -27.51
C ASP A 491 5.96 -2.09 -26.32
N PRO A 492 6.27 -3.36 -26.56
CA PRO A 492 6.54 -4.30 -25.49
C PRO A 492 7.72 -3.85 -24.62
N VAL A 493 7.63 -4.09 -23.32
CA VAL A 493 8.66 -3.69 -22.34
C VAL A 493 9.57 -4.87 -22.02
N PHE A 494 10.88 -4.66 -22.15
CA PHE A 494 11.89 -5.65 -21.80
C PHE A 494 12.51 -5.34 -20.44
N SER A 495 12.50 -6.32 -19.52
CA SER A 495 12.98 -6.20 -18.14
C SER A 495 14.09 -7.23 -17.85
N PRO A 496 15.36 -6.90 -18.08
CA PRO A 496 16.48 -7.74 -17.69
C PRO A 496 16.84 -7.56 -16.22
N ARG A 497 17.39 -8.61 -15.62
CA ARG A 497 18.00 -8.62 -14.30
C ARG A 497 19.28 -9.44 -14.31
N ALA A 498 20.31 -8.98 -13.61
CA ALA A 498 21.52 -9.74 -13.35
C ALA A 498 21.93 -9.56 -11.88
N ALA A 499 22.33 -10.65 -11.23
CA ALA A 499 22.88 -10.60 -9.88
C ALA A 499 24.05 -11.57 -9.77
N LEU A 500 25.14 -11.11 -9.19
CA LEU A 500 26.29 -11.92 -8.79
C LEU A 500 26.36 -11.93 -7.27
N VAL A 501 26.29 -13.13 -6.70
CA VAL A 501 26.39 -13.36 -5.28
C VAL A 501 27.77 -13.97 -4.97
N PHE A 502 28.44 -13.40 -3.99
CA PHE A 502 29.73 -13.85 -3.49
C PHE A 502 29.61 -14.29 -2.02
N GLU A 503 29.81 -15.56 -1.76
CA GLU A 503 29.75 -16.19 -0.46
C GLU A 503 31.13 -16.72 -0.04
N PRO A 504 32.03 -15.86 0.51
CA PRO A 504 33.40 -16.25 0.87
C PRO A 504 33.48 -17.27 2.01
N ILE A 505 32.55 -17.22 2.93
CA ILE A 505 32.35 -18.13 4.05
C ILE A 505 30.85 -18.27 4.33
N GLU A 506 30.47 -19.38 4.94
CA GLU A 506 29.11 -19.68 5.32
C GLU A 506 28.42 -18.51 6.07
N ASN A 507 27.23 -18.15 5.68
CA ASN A 507 26.43 -17.07 6.27
C ASN A 507 27.00 -15.65 6.08
N GLN A 508 27.81 -15.43 5.05
CA GLN A 508 28.32 -14.11 4.64
C GLN A 508 28.09 -13.93 3.16
N ASN A 509 27.11 -13.13 2.79
CA ASN A 509 26.65 -12.96 1.43
C ASN A 509 26.88 -11.51 0.99
N PHE A 510 27.67 -11.32 -0.07
CA PHE A 510 27.84 -10.06 -0.78
C PHE A 510 27.18 -10.18 -2.15
N ARG A 511 26.47 -9.15 -2.58
CA ARG A 511 25.83 -9.17 -3.90
C ARG A 511 26.02 -7.87 -4.65
N ILE A 512 26.10 -7.98 -5.97
CA ILE A 512 25.99 -6.88 -6.90
C ILE A 512 24.84 -7.21 -7.83
N THR A 513 23.89 -6.28 -7.97
CA THR A 513 22.71 -6.51 -8.79
C THR A 513 22.45 -5.35 -9.74
N TYR A 514 21.93 -5.67 -10.90
CA TYR A 514 21.30 -4.76 -11.84
C TYR A 514 19.87 -5.24 -12.11
N ASN A 515 18.91 -4.34 -11.96
CA ASN A 515 17.51 -4.62 -12.25
C ASN A 515 16.92 -3.51 -13.09
N ARG A 516 16.27 -3.85 -14.19
CA ARG A 516 15.37 -2.96 -14.91
C ARG A 516 13.95 -3.40 -14.65
N ALA A 517 13.15 -2.50 -14.13
CA ALA A 517 11.74 -2.72 -13.86
C ALA A 517 10.90 -1.62 -14.46
N PHE A 518 9.59 -1.84 -14.52
CA PHE A 518 8.67 -0.86 -15.05
C PHE A 518 7.33 -0.87 -14.34
N SER A 519 6.64 0.27 -14.43
CA SER A 519 5.25 0.41 -14.02
C SER A 519 4.43 0.88 -15.21
N THR A 520 3.33 0.18 -15.49
CA THR A 520 2.38 0.59 -16.52
C THR A 520 1.50 1.71 -16.02
N PRO A 521 1.05 2.63 -16.90
CA PRO A 521 0.00 3.56 -16.55
C PRO A 521 -1.22 2.82 -16.01
N THR A 522 -1.82 3.35 -14.94
CA THR A 522 -3.04 2.80 -14.34
C THR A 522 -4.27 3.13 -15.22
N THR A 523 -5.41 2.48 -14.95
CA THR A 523 -6.67 2.84 -15.60
C THR A 523 -7.03 4.31 -15.42
N ASN A 524 -6.73 4.90 -14.24
CA ASN A 524 -6.94 6.33 -14.01
C ASN A 524 -6.05 7.20 -14.91
N ASN A 525 -4.78 6.79 -15.12
CA ASN A 525 -3.88 7.54 -16.00
C ASN A 525 -4.37 7.58 -17.45
N LEU A 526 -5.07 6.51 -17.90
CA LEU A 526 -5.51 6.33 -19.27
C LEU A 526 -6.96 6.79 -19.50
N PHE A 527 -7.87 6.46 -18.57
CA PHE A 527 -9.30 6.52 -18.83
C PHE A 527 -10.08 7.47 -17.91
N LEU A 528 -9.45 8.09 -16.91
CA LEU A 528 -10.13 9.00 -15.99
C LEU A 528 -10.90 10.08 -16.76
N ASP A 529 -12.16 10.34 -16.40
CA ASP A 529 -12.96 11.43 -16.97
C ASP A 529 -14.06 11.84 -15.99
N LEU A 530 -13.72 12.65 -15.01
CA LEU A 530 -14.67 13.09 -13.99
C LEU A 530 -14.49 14.56 -13.60
N ALA A 531 -15.60 15.20 -13.20
CA ALA A 531 -15.58 16.55 -12.65
C ALA A 531 -15.05 16.53 -11.21
N VAL A 532 -13.98 17.29 -10.94
CA VAL A 532 -13.32 17.35 -9.62
C VAL A 532 -13.95 18.45 -8.76
N GLN A 533 -14.14 19.64 -9.36
CA GLN A 533 -14.72 20.80 -8.66
C GLN A 533 -15.14 21.87 -9.67
N ARG A 534 -15.99 22.82 -9.24
CA ARG A 534 -16.20 24.07 -9.95
C ARG A 534 -15.10 25.06 -9.61
N LEU A 535 -14.61 25.79 -10.61
CA LEU A 535 -13.61 26.85 -10.40
C LEU A 535 -14.14 27.93 -9.43
N SER A 536 -15.41 28.28 -9.59
CA SER A 536 -16.16 29.20 -8.71
C SER A 536 -17.65 28.94 -8.87
N PRO A 537 -18.47 29.13 -7.84
CA PRO A 537 -19.93 29.07 -7.98
C PRO A 537 -20.51 30.07 -9.00
N LEU A 538 -19.78 31.17 -9.23
CA LEU A 538 -20.21 32.27 -10.11
C LEU A 538 -19.69 32.14 -11.55
N LEU A 539 -18.81 31.17 -11.84
CA LEU A 539 -18.19 30.95 -13.13
C LEU A 539 -18.61 29.60 -13.71
N PRO A 540 -18.93 29.53 -15.01
CA PRO A 540 -19.37 28.30 -15.67
C PRO A 540 -18.20 27.38 -16.05
N TYR A 541 -17.16 27.37 -15.27
CA TYR A 541 -15.99 26.52 -15.48
C TYR A 541 -15.94 25.38 -14.45
N GLN A 542 -15.68 24.19 -14.94
CA GLN A 542 -15.38 23.02 -14.10
C GLN A 542 -13.91 22.64 -14.25
N VAL A 543 -13.30 22.19 -13.18
CA VAL A 543 -12.04 21.45 -13.21
C VAL A 543 -12.39 19.98 -13.40
N ARG A 544 -11.87 19.38 -14.46
CA ARG A 544 -12.11 17.99 -14.84
C ARG A 544 -10.81 17.21 -14.84
N ALA A 545 -10.77 16.11 -14.12
CA ALA A 545 -9.66 15.17 -14.17
C ALA A 545 -9.82 14.24 -15.36
N VAL A 546 -8.80 14.16 -16.22
CA VAL A 546 -8.87 13.43 -17.49
C VAL A 546 -7.60 12.58 -17.64
N GLY A 547 -7.77 11.30 -17.95
CA GLY A 547 -6.69 10.42 -18.38
C GLY A 547 -6.18 10.80 -19.77
N VAL A 548 -4.94 10.43 -20.05
CA VAL A 548 -4.30 10.72 -21.36
C VAL A 548 -4.67 9.63 -22.36
N PRO A 549 -5.34 9.98 -23.48
CA PRO A 549 -5.68 9.01 -24.51
C PRO A 549 -4.44 8.52 -25.25
N GLU A 550 -4.58 7.42 -26.00
CA GLU A 550 -3.49 6.83 -26.81
C GLU A 550 -2.92 7.80 -27.87
N THR A 551 -3.68 8.85 -28.25
CA THR A 551 -3.23 9.89 -29.17
C THR A 551 -2.56 11.08 -28.47
N GLY A 552 -2.51 11.07 -27.12
CA GLY A 552 -2.13 12.24 -26.35
C GLY A 552 -3.14 13.40 -26.49
N PHE A 553 -2.75 14.60 -26.04
CA PHE A 553 -3.52 15.83 -26.22
C PHE A 553 -2.75 16.81 -27.07
N GLN A 554 -3.37 17.27 -28.15
CA GLN A 554 -2.83 18.28 -29.05
C GLN A 554 -3.62 19.58 -28.92
N PHE A 555 -2.90 20.68 -28.70
CA PHE A 555 -3.48 22.01 -28.59
C PHE A 555 -3.47 22.68 -29.97
N ARG A 556 -4.63 23.15 -30.36
CA ARG A 556 -4.84 23.76 -31.67
C ARG A 556 -4.14 25.12 -31.78
N ARG A 557 -3.41 25.36 -32.88
CA ARG A 557 -2.58 26.54 -33.09
C ARG A 557 -2.82 27.23 -34.42
N ASP A 558 -3.93 26.92 -35.11
CA ASP A 558 -4.30 27.44 -36.43
C ASP A 558 -5.20 28.69 -36.36
N CYS A 559 -5.49 29.21 -35.16
CA CYS A 559 -6.25 30.45 -34.98
C CYS A 559 -5.35 31.68 -35.12
N ALA A 560 -5.96 32.84 -35.40
CA ALA A 560 -5.27 34.13 -35.37
C ALA A 560 -4.68 34.35 -33.96
N GLY A 561 -3.40 34.75 -33.90
CA GLY A 561 -2.66 34.86 -32.65
C GLY A 561 -2.03 33.54 -32.16
N GLY A 562 -2.13 32.46 -32.90
CA GLY A 562 -1.55 31.14 -32.63
C GLY A 562 -2.53 30.20 -31.92
N LEU A 563 -2.50 30.11 -30.61
CA LEU A 563 -3.35 29.20 -29.86
C LEU A 563 -4.83 29.47 -30.03
N CYS A 564 -5.62 28.39 -30.12
CA CYS A 564 -7.06 28.42 -30.09
C CYS A 564 -7.60 28.19 -28.68
N ALA A 565 -8.66 28.89 -28.32
CA ALA A 565 -9.33 28.71 -27.04
C ALA A 565 -10.86 28.61 -27.23
N ARG A 566 -11.56 28.15 -26.24
CA ARG A 566 -13.02 28.06 -26.20
C ARG A 566 -13.56 28.85 -25.02
N SER A 567 -14.80 29.32 -25.13
CA SER A 567 -15.41 30.13 -24.06
C SER A 567 -16.79 29.64 -23.70
N PRO A 568 -17.14 29.45 -22.43
CA PRO A 568 -18.51 29.18 -22.03
C PRO A 568 -19.44 30.36 -22.19
N PHE A 569 -18.88 31.57 -22.41
CA PHE A 569 -19.64 32.78 -22.65
C PHE A 569 -19.83 33.09 -24.16
N ALA A 570 -19.20 32.29 -25.05
CA ALA A 570 -19.41 32.46 -26.49
C ALA A 570 -20.85 32.11 -26.91
N SER A 571 -21.28 32.51 -28.11
CA SER A 571 -22.57 32.14 -28.68
C SER A 571 -22.67 30.66 -28.95
N ASP A 572 -21.55 30.09 -29.34
CA ASP A 572 -21.34 28.68 -29.48
C ASP A 572 -20.13 28.29 -28.61
N PRO A 573 -20.33 27.69 -27.41
CA PRO A 573 -19.25 27.26 -26.53
C PRO A 573 -18.38 26.16 -27.16
N SER A 574 -18.80 25.52 -28.24
CA SER A 574 -18.03 24.51 -28.96
C SER A 574 -17.03 25.10 -29.95
N ALA A 575 -17.21 26.35 -30.35
CA ALA A 575 -16.39 27.00 -31.36
C ALA A 575 -15.00 27.37 -30.80
N PHE A 576 -13.97 27.15 -31.63
CA PHE A 576 -12.64 27.65 -31.37
C PHE A 576 -12.52 29.13 -31.72
N LEU A 577 -11.96 29.88 -30.79
CA LEU A 577 -11.73 31.33 -30.89
C LEU A 577 -10.21 31.60 -30.91
N ALA A 578 -9.80 32.65 -31.58
CA ALA A 578 -8.45 33.17 -31.43
C ALA A 578 -8.18 33.51 -29.97
N SER A 579 -6.98 33.19 -29.43
CA SER A 579 -6.62 33.50 -28.03
C SER A 579 -6.30 34.97 -27.79
N ASP A 580 -6.36 35.80 -28.84
CA ASP A 580 -6.23 37.23 -28.76
C ASP A 580 -7.58 37.97 -28.59
N ILE A 581 -7.54 39.30 -28.50
CA ILE A 581 -8.73 40.11 -28.28
C ILE A 581 -9.73 40.00 -29.43
N THR A 582 -9.30 39.70 -30.66
CA THR A 582 -10.23 39.61 -31.81
C THR A 582 -11.22 38.46 -31.66
N GLY A 583 -10.80 37.36 -31.05
CA GLY A 583 -11.67 36.25 -30.67
C GLY A 583 -12.49 36.51 -29.42
N PHE A 584 -11.97 37.28 -28.46
CA PHE A 584 -12.58 37.47 -27.15
C PHE A 584 -13.33 38.78 -26.93
N PHE A 585 -13.26 39.76 -27.79
CA PHE A 585 -14.03 40.98 -27.62
C PHE A 585 -15.57 40.72 -27.63
N PRO A 586 -16.15 39.90 -28.52
CA PRO A 586 -17.57 39.52 -28.46
C PRO A 586 -17.93 38.79 -27.13
N VAL A 587 -17.02 38.02 -26.57
CA VAL A 587 -17.19 37.37 -25.28
C VAL A 587 -17.26 38.38 -24.15
N ILE A 588 -16.33 39.37 -24.12
CA ILE A 588 -16.33 40.49 -23.16
C ILE A 588 -17.65 41.26 -23.26
N GLN A 589 -18.14 41.58 -24.47
CA GLN A 589 -19.40 42.26 -24.66
C GLN A 589 -20.56 41.51 -24.00
N ARG A 590 -20.62 40.18 -24.14
CA ARG A 590 -21.67 39.37 -23.53
C ARG A 590 -21.58 39.29 -22.01
N ILE A 591 -20.39 39.10 -21.47
CA ILE A 591 -20.16 39.12 -20.01
C ILE A 591 -20.62 40.44 -19.39
N LEU A 592 -20.32 41.57 -20.07
CA LEU A 592 -20.70 42.92 -19.63
C LEU A 592 -22.18 43.17 -19.80
N GLN A 593 -22.78 42.71 -20.91
CA GLN A 593 -24.21 42.84 -21.16
C GLN A 593 -25.05 42.10 -20.09
N ALA A 594 -24.62 40.92 -19.69
CA ALA A 594 -25.23 40.18 -18.58
C ALA A 594 -25.15 40.93 -17.23
N ARG A 595 -24.26 41.93 -17.11
CA ARG A 595 -24.10 42.84 -15.95
C ARG A 595 -24.72 44.22 -16.17
N GLY A 596 -25.52 44.36 -17.21
CA GLY A 596 -26.18 45.65 -17.54
C GLY A 596 -25.30 46.69 -18.25
N ILE A 597 -24.10 46.31 -18.68
CA ILE A 597 -23.14 47.22 -19.38
C ILE A 597 -23.19 46.89 -20.87
N ASN A 598 -23.73 47.79 -21.65
CA ASN A 598 -23.83 47.61 -23.11
C ASN A 598 -22.62 48.25 -23.83
N LEU A 599 -21.88 47.43 -24.58
CA LEU A 599 -20.74 47.84 -25.46
C LEU A 599 -21.02 47.55 -26.95
N SER A 600 -22.29 47.35 -27.35
CA SER A 600 -22.63 47.02 -28.75
C SER A 600 -22.21 48.10 -29.78
N THR A 601 -22.06 49.35 -29.36
CA THR A 601 -21.60 50.47 -30.19
C THR A 601 -20.09 50.69 -30.18
N VAL A 602 -19.37 49.92 -29.34
CA VAL A 602 -17.88 49.98 -29.28
C VAL A 602 -17.31 49.14 -30.40
N PRO A 603 -16.48 49.69 -31.30
CA PRO A 603 -15.81 48.94 -32.35
C PRO A 603 -14.94 47.83 -31.75
N PRO A 604 -14.77 46.67 -32.41
CA PRO A 604 -13.83 45.65 -31.95
C PRO A 604 -12.37 46.17 -32.03
N PRO A 605 -11.57 46.03 -30.96
CA PRO A 605 -10.17 46.38 -30.95
C PRO A 605 -9.33 45.40 -31.78
N THR A 606 -8.18 45.86 -32.24
CA THR A 606 -7.15 44.96 -32.79
C THR A 606 -6.26 44.43 -31.69
N ALA A 607 -5.53 43.36 -31.97
CA ALA A 607 -4.55 42.76 -31.04
C ALA A 607 -3.42 43.74 -30.62
N ALA A 608 -3.14 44.73 -31.44
CA ALA A 608 -2.18 45.81 -31.11
C ALA A 608 -2.74 46.84 -30.13
N GLN A 609 -4.06 47.03 -30.08
CA GLN A 609 -4.72 48.00 -29.21
C GLN A 609 -5.04 47.44 -27.84
N VAL A 610 -5.44 46.16 -27.76
CA VAL A 610 -5.79 45.49 -26.53
C VAL A 610 -5.11 44.14 -26.46
N GLY A 611 -4.29 43.92 -25.44
CA GLY A 611 -3.62 42.66 -25.20
C GLY A 611 -4.48 41.63 -24.45
N THR A 612 -4.15 40.38 -24.66
CA THR A 612 -4.59 39.25 -23.82
C THR A 612 -3.36 38.55 -23.23
N TYR A 613 -3.55 37.78 -22.18
CA TYR A 613 -2.51 36.91 -21.65
C TYR A 613 -3.09 35.58 -21.19
N LEU A 614 -2.22 34.58 -21.07
CA LEU A 614 -2.57 33.26 -20.57
C LEU A 614 -2.25 33.17 -19.08
N GLY A 615 -3.14 32.57 -18.33
CA GLY A 615 -2.96 32.25 -16.92
C GLY A 615 -3.19 30.78 -16.66
N SER A 616 -2.22 30.11 -16.06
CA SER A 616 -2.36 28.72 -15.58
C SER A 616 -2.83 28.72 -14.14
N LEU A 617 -3.84 27.91 -13.82
CA LEU A 617 -4.36 27.77 -12.46
C LEU A 617 -3.34 27.05 -11.59
N ASN A 618 -2.84 27.74 -10.55
CA ASN A 618 -2.01 27.15 -9.51
C ASN A 618 -2.92 26.45 -8.50
N SER A 619 -2.87 25.13 -8.47
CA SER A 619 -3.72 24.30 -7.60
C SER A 619 -3.42 24.47 -6.11
N ALA A 620 -2.20 24.90 -5.74
CA ALA A 620 -1.83 25.13 -4.35
C ALA A 620 -2.40 26.45 -3.78
N THR A 621 -2.40 27.52 -4.61
CA THR A 621 -2.80 28.85 -4.18
C THR A 621 -4.22 29.24 -4.63
N GLY A 622 -4.76 28.56 -5.67
CA GLY A 622 -6.00 28.92 -6.35
C GLY A 622 -5.90 30.20 -7.21
N ALA A 623 -4.69 30.76 -7.38
CA ALA A 623 -4.43 31.90 -8.22
C ALA A 623 -4.04 31.49 -9.65
N PHE A 624 -4.02 32.44 -10.58
CA PHE A 624 -3.57 32.21 -11.95
C PHE A 624 -2.16 32.79 -12.14
N ASP A 625 -1.19 31.95 -12.40
CA ASP A 625 0.17 32.34 -12.74
C ASP A 625 0.24 32.67 -14.24
N ARG A 626 0.89 33.79 -14.58
CA ARG A 626 0.99 34.24 -15.97
C ARG A 626 2.00 33.36 -16.71
N ILE A 627 1.58 32.84 -17.88
CA ILE A 627 2.41 32.03 -18.77
C ILE A 627 2.41 32.61 -20.18
N THR A 628 3.30 32.12 -21.02
CA THR A 628 3.39 32.49 -22.45
C THR A 628 2.78 31.41 -23.35
N PRO A 629 2.43 31.70 -24.60
CA PRO A 629 1.99 30.67 -25.55
C PRO A 629 3.01 29.54 -25.82
N ALA A 630 4.29 29.80 -25.60
CA ALA A 630 5.36 28.81 -25.73
C ALA A 630 5.35 27.77 -24.62
N ASP A 631 4.81 28.13 -23.45
CA ASP A 631 4.69 27.21 -22.30
C ASP A 631 3.54 26.20 -22.47
N VAL A 632 2.66 26.41 -23.46
CA VAL A 632 1.57 25.47 -23.79
C VAL A 632 2.08 24.44 -24.76
N VAL A 633 2.51 23.29 -24.26
CA VAL A 633 3.05 22.17 -25.05
C VAL A 633 2.04 21.03 -25.15
N ASP A 634 2.08 20.29 -26.25
CA ASP A 634 1.25 19.11 -26.42
C ASP A 634 1.64 18.04 -25.38
N ILE A 635 0.70 17.17 -25.07
CA ILE A 635 0.92 16.08 -24.12
C ILE A 635 0.96 14.79 -24.92
N ASP A 636 2.12 14.15 -24.94
CA ASP A 636 2.30 12.87 -25.61
C ASP A 636 1.50 11.76 -24.89
N ARG A 637 1.26 10.66 -25.60
CA ARG A 637 0.73 9.43 -25.00
C ARG A 637 1.60 8.98 -23.85
N LEU A 638 0.98 8.41 -22.83
CA LEU A 638 1.72 7.93 -21.67
C LEU A 638 2.58 6.71 -22.01
N ARG A 639 3.81 6.74 -21.54
CA ARG A 639 4.78 5.65 -21.61
C ARG A 639 4.93 5.00 -20.23
N PRO A 640 5.32 3.72 -20.14
CA PRO A 640 5.65 3.09 -18.88
C PRO A 640 6.78 3.82 -18.16
N THR A 641 6.68 3.99 -16.87
CA THR A 641 7.81 4.43 -16.04
C THR A 641 8.84 3.32 -15.97
N ILE A 642 10.07 3.59 -16.33
CA ILE A 642 11.19 2.65 -16.30
C ILE A 642 12.09 2.98 -15.11
N SER A 643 12.42 1.98 -14.30
CA SER A 643 13.40 2.09 -13.21
C SER A 643 14.60 1.20 -13.48
N ASN A 644 15.79 1.80 -13.58
CA ASN A 644 17.07 1.10 -13.67
C ASN A 644 17.78 1.21 -12.32
N VAL A 645 17.97 0.09 -11.63
CA VAL A 645 18.55 0.06 -10.28
C VAL A 645 19.83 -0.77 -10.26
N TYR A 646 20.90 -0.16 -9.76
CA TYR A 646 22.17 -0.80 -9.43
C TYR A 646 22.28 -0.89 -7.92
N GLU A 647 22.56 -2.06 -7.39
CA GLU A 647 22.62 -2.27 -5.95
C GLU A 647 23.86 -3.07 -5.56
N LEU A 648 24.52 -2.64 -4.49
CA LEU A 648 25.53 -3.38 -3.76
C LEU A 648 24.98 -3.72 -2.38
N GLY A 649 24.89 -5.00 -2.06
CA GLY A 649 24.34 -5.49 -0.80
C GLY A 649 25.26 -6.42 -0.06
N TYR A 650 25.17 -6.39 1.25
CA TYR A 650 25.76 -7.34 2.17
C TYR A 650 24.70 -7.85 3.13
N LYS A 651 24.71 -9.15 3.38
CA LYS A 651 23.89 -9.78 4.43
C LYS A 651 24.69 -10.89 5.08
N GLY A 652 24.82 -10.85 6.41
CA GLY A 652 25.61 -11.87 7.08
C GLY A 652 25.36 -11.94 8.57
N ILE A 653 25.84 -13.04 9.16
CA ILE A 653 25.80 -13.29 10.59
C ILE A 653 27.23 -13.30 11.12
N ILE A 654 27.51 -12.34 12.00
CA ILE A 654 28.82 -12.11 12.59
C ILE A 654 28.85 -12.72 13.99
N ALA A 655 29.91 -13.49 14.31
CA ALA A 655 30.13 -14.12 15.61
C ALA A 655 28.91 -14.87 16.15
N LYS A 656 28.06 -15.39 15.25
CA LYS A 656 26.82 -16.11 15.59
C LYS A 656 25.83 -15.32 16.46
N ARG A 657 25.90 -13.99 16.56
CA ARG A 657 25.08 -13.14 17.45
C ARG A 657 24.62 -11.85 16.83
N LEU A 658 25.20 -11.43 15.72
CA LEU A 658 24.84 -10.18 15.04
C LEU A 658 24.46 -10.50 13.60
N LEU A 659 23.19 -10.36 13.27
CA LEU A 659 22.70 -10.27 11.90
C LEU A 659 22.90 -8.83 11.43
N LEU A 660 23.57 -8.65 10.30
CA LEU A 660 23.77 -7.36 9.66
C LEU A 660 23.33 -7.46 8.19
N ALA A 661 22.53 -6.51 7.74
CA ALA A 661 22.19 -6.30 6.34
C ALA A 661 22.44 -4.83 5.99
N ALA A 662 23.10 -4.59 4.87
CA ALA A 662 23.41 -3.26 4.37
C ALA A 662 23.31 -3.25 2.86
N ASP A 663 22.56 -2.30 2.32
CA ASP A 663 22.34 -2.09 0.89
C ASP A 663 22.62 -0.65 0.52
N VAL A 664 23.33 -0.45 -0.57
CA VAL A 664 23.52 0.86 -1.22
C VAL A 664 23.04 0.72 -2.64
N TYR A 665 22.20 1.62 -3.07
CA TYR A 665 21.63 1.55 -4.42
C TYR A 665 21.61 2.91 -5.10
N ARG A 666 21.61 2.87 -6.43
CA ARG A 666 21.34 4.00 -7.31
C ARG A 666 20.19 3.64 -8.21
N GLU A 667 19.17 4.46 -8.22
CA GLU A 667 18.01 4.33 -9.08
C GLU A 667 17.94 5.48 -10.08
N LYS A 668 17.79 5.13 -11.36
CA LYS A 668 17.44 6.07 -12.43
C LYS A 668 16.04 5.73 -12.92
N ARG A 669 15.11 6.69 -12.77
CA ARG A 669 13.76 6.58 -13.33
C ARG A 669 13.63 7.44 -14.56
N GLU A 670 13.02 6.86 -15.58
CA GLU A 670 12.72 7.49 -16.87
C GLU A 670 11.21 7.44 -17.08
N ASP A 671 10.68 8.44 -17.78
CA ASP A 671 9.24 8.50 -18.12
C ASP A 671 8.31 8.36 -16.90
N PHE A 672 8.68 8.98 -15.76
CA PHE A 672 7.86 8.93 -14.56
C PHE A 672 6.49 9.57 -14.81
N VAL A 673 5.40 8.82 -14.54
CA VAL A 673 4.05 9.37 -14.61
C VAL A 673 3.79 10.16 -13.34
N GLY A 674 3.73 11.50 -13.47
CA GLY A 674 3.54 12.40 -12.35
C GLY A 674 2.10 12.47 -11.84
N PRO A 675 1.85 13.33 -10.84
CA PRO A 675 0.49 13.59 -10.35
C PRO A 675 -0.37 14.34 -11.38
N LEU A 676 -1.66 14.47 -11.09
CA LEU A 676 -2.56 15.33 -11.86
C LEU A 676 -2.13 16.80 -11.76
N ILE A 677 -1.89 17.43 -12.89
CA ILE A 677 -1.54 18.84 -13.00
C ILE A 677 -2.49 19.57 -13.96
N VAL A 678 -2.64 20.90 -13.77
CA VAL A 678 -3.47 21.73 -14.63
C VAL A 678 -2.74 22.00 -15.94
N GLU A 679 -3.26 21.52 -17.06
CA GLU A 679 -2.62 21.62 -18.38
C GLU A 679 -3.33 22.61 -19.32
N THR A 680 -4.53 23.07 -19.00
CA THR A 680 -5.31 23.98 -19.84
C THR A 680 -5.32 25.38 -19.26
N PRO A 681 -4.55 26.34 -19.82
CA PRO A 681 -4.55 27.71 -19.36
C PRO A 681 -5.82 28.46 -19.77
N ASN A 682 -6.12 29.50 -19.05
CA ASN A 682 -7.20 30.43 -19.32
C ASN A 682 -6.71 31.71 -20.00
N VAL A 683 -7.56 32.28 -20.85
CA VAL A 683 -7.30 33.55 -21.50
C VAL A 683 -7.88 34.68 -20.66
N PHE A 684 -7.08 35.68 -20.37
CA PHE A 684 -7.48 36.91 -19.68
C PHE A 684 -7.22 38.12 -20.55
N VAL A 685 -8.02 39.19 -20.35
CA VAL A 685 -7.76 40.47 -21.00
C VAL A 685 -6.76 41.30 -20.17
N ASP A 686 -5.84 41.98 -20.84
CA ASP A 686 -5.05 43.02 -20.22
C ASP A 686 -5.91 44.21 -19.91
N SER A 687 -6.26 44.40 -18.64
CA SER A 687 -7.18 45.44 -18.20
C SER A 687 -6.71 46.88 -18.43
N ALA A 688 -5.38 47.08 -18.48
CA ALA A 688 -4.81 48.38 -18.68
C ALA A 688 -4.98 48.83 -20.15
N SER A 689 -4.64 47.98 -21.10
CA SER A 689 -4.82 48.25 -22.54
C SER A 689 -6.29 48.35 -22.91
N LEU A 690 -7.18 47.49 -22.33
CA LEU A 690 -8.65 47.60 -22.54
C LEU A 690 -9.17 48.94 -22.00
N ALA A 691 -8.76 49.38 -20.81
CA ALA A 691 -9.18 50.66 -20.25
C ALA A 691 -8.75 51.84 -21.15
N ASN A 692 -7.50 51.80 -21.63
CA ASN A 692 -6.98 52.82 -22.53
C ASN A 692 -7.78 52.88 -23.85
N TYR A 693 -8.02 51.71 -24.45
CA TYR A 693 -8.81 51.63 -25.68
C TYR A 693 -10.22 52.16 -25.49
N LEU A 694 -10.96 51.72 -24.45
CA LEU A 694 -12.32 52.16 -24.17
C LEU A 694 -12.37 53.65 -23.85
N ALA A 695 -11.37 54.19 -23.14
CA ALA A 695 -11.31 55.64 -22.85
C ALA A 695 -11.20 56.47 -24.13
N LEU A 696 -10.37 56.04 -25.09
CA LEU A 696 -10.25 56.74 -26.40
C LEU A 696 -11.57 56.65 -27.19
N VAL A 697 -12.24 55.50 -27.22
CA VAL A 697 -13.53 55.34 -27.90
C VAL A 697 -14.61 56.23 -27.28
N PHE A 698 -14.68 56.26 -25.94
CA PHE A 698 -15.64 57.11 -25.22
C PHE A 698 -15.40 58.62 -25.39
N GLN A 699 -14.11 59.02 -25.44
CA GLN A 699 -13.77 60.41 -25.75
C GLN A 699 -14.16 60.78 -27.19
N GLY A 700 -13.90 59.86 -28.16
CA GLY A 700 -14.36 60.05 -29.55
C GLY A 700 -15.89 60.13 -29.67
N GLY A 701 -16.63 59.50 -28.74
CA GLY A 701 -18.12 59.61 -28.63
C GLY A 701 -18.60 60.83 -27.84
N GLY A 702 -17.69 61.76 -27.48
CA GLY A 702 -18.03 63.04 -26.85
C GLY A 702 -18.03 63.07 -25.32
N LEU A 703 -17.54 62.02 -24.61
CA LEU A 703 -17.42 62.08 -23.16
C LEU A 703 -16.15 62.89 -22.75
N PRO A 704 -16.23 63.73 -21.69
CA PRO A 704 -15.04 64.41 -21.14
C PRO A 704 -13.97 63.41 -20.69
N ALA A 705 -12.71 63.70 -20.91
CA ALA A 705 -11.59 62.78 -20.65
C ALA A 705 -11.58 62.11 -19.24
N PRO A 706 -11.81 62.86 -18.11
CA PRO A 706 -11.85 62.21 -16.79
C PRO A 706 -13.05 61.22 -16.66
N VAL A 707 -14.21 61.54 -17.24
CA VAL A 707 -15.39 60.67 -17.19
C VAL A 707 -15.19 59.44 -18.06
N ALA A 708 -14.64 59.63 -19.27
CA ALA A 708 -14.32 58.52 -20.20
C ALA A 708 -13.29 57.56 -19.54
N GLN A 709 -12.23 58.07 -18.92
CA GLN A 709 -11.23 57.23 -18.22
C GLN A 709 -11.83 56.53 -17.01
N GLY A 710 -12.65 57.19 -16.18
CA GLY A 710 -13.32 56.58 -15.03
C GLY A 710 -14.20 55.41 -15.45
N ARG A 711 -15.06 55.64 -16.46
CA ARG A 711 -15.96 54.64 -17.02
C ARG A 711 -15.20 53.44 -17.64
N ALA A 712 -14.16 53.73 -18.42
CA ALA A 712 -13.33 52.71 -19.05
C ALA A 712 -12.60 51.82 -18.01
N ARG A 713 -12.04 52.42 -16.95
CA ARG A 713 -11.41 51.68 -15.85
C ARG A 713 -12.42 50.80 -15.09
N ALA A 714 -13.61 51.30 -14.81
CA ALA A 714 -14.66 50.54 -14.16
C ALA A 714 -15.04 49.28 -14.98
N ILE A 715 -15.21 49.46 -16.31
CA ILE A 715 -15.51 48.36 -17.22
C ILE A 715 -14.36 47.36 -17.29
N ALA A 716 -13.12 47.82 -17.47
CA ALA A 716 -11.95 46.93 -17.52
C ALA A 716 -11.78 46.11 -16.22
N ASN A 717 -11.99 46.77 -15.05
CA ASN A 717 -11.96 46.09 -13.77
C ASN A 717 -13.08 45.05 -13.59
N ALA A 718 -14.22 45.25 -14.21
CA ALA A 718 -15.34 44.31 -14.15
C ALA A 718 -15.03 42.96 -14.85
N VAL A 719 -14.06 42.91 -15.79
CA VAL A 719 -13.67 41.71 -16.52
C VAL A 719 -12.26 41.24 -16.19
N LYS A 720 -11.46 42.01 -15.45
CA LYS A 720 -10.04 41.77 -15.16
C LYS A 720 -9.74 40.39 -14.60
N VAL A 721 -10.59 39.85 -13.73
CA VAL A 721 -10.38 38.60 -13.00
C VAL A 721 -11.21 37.44 -13.57
N ILE A 722 -11.92 37.70 -14.67
CA ILE A 722 -12.77 36.66 -15.28
C ILE A 722 -11.96 35.93 -16.34
N PRO A 723 -11.80 34.63 -16.26
CA PRO A 723 -11.30 33.81 -17.36
C PRO A 723 -12.26 33.94 -18.54
N LEU A 724 -11.79 34.50 -19.66
CA LEU A 724 -12.64 34.70 -20.87
C LEU A 724 -12.87 33.41 -21.65
N GLY A 725 -11.88 32.50 -21.60
CA GLY A 725 -11.89 31.19 -22.25
C GLY A 725 -10.77 30.31 -21.74
N THR A 726 -10.74 29.09 -22.22
CA THR A 726 -9.75 28.06 -21.89
C THR A 726 -9.14 27.53 -23.17
N VAL A 727 -7.81 27.41 -23.19
CA VAL A 727 -7.09 26.70 -24.26
C VAL A 727 -7.30 25.22 -24.01
N THR A 728 -8.08 24.56 -24.85
CA THR A 728 -8.46 23.15 -24.71
C THR A 728 -7.92 22.32 -25.85
N PRO A 729 -7.52 21.04 -25.62
CA PRO A 729 -7.08 20.16 -26.70
C PRO A 729 -8.26 19.71 -27.58
N ASP A 730 -7.96 19.39 -28.86
CA ASP A 730 -8.96 19.02 -29.86
C ASP A 730 -9.72 17.73 -29.54
N SER A 731 -9.07 16.76 -28.95
CA SER A 731 -9.55 15.38 -28.83
C SER A 731 -10.65 15.18 -27.77
N ARG A 732 -10.91 16.16 -26.90
CA ARG A 732 -11.80 16.02 -25.76
C ARG A 732 -12.82 17.15 -25.63
N LEU A 733 -13.45 17.47 -26.74
CA LEU A 733 -14.48 18.53 -26.80
C LEU A 733 -15.73 18.11 -26.04
N THR A 734 -15.96 18.76 -24.92
CA THR A 734 -17.29 18.80 -24.27
C THR A 734 -18.06 20.04 -24.76
N ASN A 735 -19.38 20.07 -24.57
CA ASN A 735 -20.15 21.27 -24.87
C ASN A 735 -19.79 22.45 -23.97
N THR A 736 -19.05 22.22 -22.90
CA THR A 736 -18.52 23.23 -21.98
C THR A 736 -16.99 23.17 -21.97
N PRO A 737 -16.29 24.31 -22.08
CA PRO A 737 -14.82 24.33 -21.95
C PRO A 737 -14.42 24.17 -20.49
N ASP A 738 -13.92 22.97 -20.14
CA ASP A 738 -13.46 22.63 -18.80
C ASP A 738 -11.95 22.90 -18.67
N LEU A 739 -11.48 23.17 -17.45
CA LEU A 739 -10.06 23.15 -17.13
C LEU A 739 -9.65 21.69 -16.90
N PHE A 740 -8.70 21.20 -17.68
CA PHE A 740 -8.22 19.83 -17.52
C PHE A 740 -7.07 19.77 -16.53
N VAL A 741 -7.20 18.86 -15.57
CA VAL A 741 -6.07 18.31 -14.83
C VAL A 741 -5.81 16.91 -15.39
N THR A 742 -4.59 16.64 -15.78
CA THR A 742 -4.23 15.38 -16.42
C THR A 742 -2.81 14.96 -16.04
N TYR A 743 -2.41 13.81 -16.53
CA TYR A 743 -1.11 13.21 -16.27
C TYR A 743 -0.12 13.54 -17.40
N ARG A 744 1.17 13.46 -17.07
CA ARG A 744 2.28 13.61 -18.03
C ARG A 744 3.43 12.70 -17.60
N ASN A 745 4.18 12.18 -18.56
CA ASN A 745 5.50 11.64 -18.26
C ASN A 745 6.49 12.79 -18.02
N PHE A 746 7.25 12.68 -16.96
CA PHE A 746 8.39 13.57 -16.66
C PHE A 746 9.69 12.88 -17.00
N GLY A 747 10.73 13.65 -17.33
CA GLY A 747 12.01 13.17 -17.83
C GLY A 747 12.73 12.14 -16.97
N GLN A 748 13.91 12.47 -16.44
CA GLN A 748 14.74 11.54 -15.68
C GLN A 748 14.91 11.98 -14.23
N LEU A 749 14.79 11.02 -13.31
CA LEU A 749 15.13 11.18 -11.90
C LEU A 749 16.32 10.28 -11.57
N ASP A 750 17.27 10.79 -10.78
CA ASP A 750 18.44 10.04 -10.32
C ASP A 750 18.49 10.12 -8.80
N LEU A 751 18.46 8.97 -8.15
CA LEU A 751 18.35 8.84 -6.70
C LEU A 751 19.37 7.84 -6.17
N TRP A 752 20.13 8.24 -5.14
CA TRP A 752 20.94 7.32 -4.33
C TRP A 752 20.22 6.99 -3.03
N GLY A 753 20.39 5.76 -2.55
CA GLY A 753 19.87 5.39 -1.26
C GLY A 753 20.71 4.34 -0.56
N ALA A 754 20.50 4.22 0.74
CA ALA A 754 21.13 3.23 1.58
C ALA A 754 20.16 2.72 2.65
N ASP A 755 20.12 1.41 2.84
CA ASP A 755 19.34 0.73 3.85
C ASP A 755 20.29 -0.07 4.76
N LEU A 756 20.12 0.06 6.07
CA LEU A 756 20.87 -0.68 7.08
C LEU A 756 19.90 -1.34 8.06
N ALA A 757 20.13 -2.61 8.36
CA ALA A 757 19.46 -3.33 9.43
C ALA A 757 20.47 -4.13 10.24
N ALA A 758 20.34 -4.09 11.55
CA ALA A 758 21.14 -4.88 12.48
C ALA A 758 20.25 -5.48 13.56
N GLU A 759 20.47 -6.73 13.90
CA GLU A 759 19.85 -7.39 15.03
C GLU A 759 20.92 -8.14 15.83
N ALA A 760 21.09 -7.77 17.09
CA ALA A 760 22.05 -8.37 18.00
C ALA A 760 21.34 -9.17 19.10
N ILE A 761 21.69 -10.43 19.26
CA ILE A 761 21.24 -11.27 20.35
C ILE A 761 22.19 -11.06 21.52
N VAL A 762 21.76 -10.31 22.52
CA VAL A 762 22.55 -9.95 23.71
C VAL A 762 22.57 -11.11 24.68
N THR A 763 21.42 -11.73 24.93
CA THR A 763 21.26 -12.94 25.74
C THR A 763 20.23 -13.86 25.07
N ASP A 764 20.05 -15.08 25.61
CA ASP A 764 19.04 -16.02 25.12
C ASP A 764 17.59 -15.46 25.18
N ARG A 765 17.38 -14.37 25.92
CA ARG A 765 16.07 -13.73 26.11
C ARG A 765 15.97 -12.32 25.59
N VAL A 766 17.10 -11.67 25.30
CA VAL A 766 17.17 -10.26 24.92
C VAL A 766 17.82 -10.11 23.56
N ALA A 767 17.11 -9.49 22.64
CA ALA A 767 17.61 -9.03 21.36
C ALA A 767 17.46 -7.51 21.24
N VAL A 768 18.40 -6.87 20.57
CA VAL A 768 18.37 -5.45 20.23
C VAL A 768 18.44 -5.33 18.71
N SER A 769 17.56 -4.51 18.13
CA SER A 769 17.53 -4.29 16.69
C SER A 769 17.61 -2.81 16.35
N GLY A 770 18.13 -2.50 15.19
CA GLY A 770 18.14 -1.15 14.65
C GLY A 770 18.02 -1.16 13.15
N THR A 771 17.34 -0.15 12.61
CA THR A 771 17.23 0.07 11.17
C THR A 771 17.51 1.53 10.86
N TYR A 772 18.11 1.78 9.71
CA TYR A 772 18.30 3.12 9.18
C TYR A 772 18.15 3.10 7.67
N SER A 773 17.42 4.08 7.11
CA SER A 773 17.27 4.27 5.68
C SER A 773 17.54 5.72 5.33
N TRP A 774 18.24 5.91 4.22
CA TRP A 774 18.61 7.22 3.72
C TRP A 774 18.47 7.27 2.20
N VAL A 775 18.01 8.43 1.69
CA VAL A 775 18.00 8.76 0.26
C VAL A 775 18.62 10.14 0.02
N SER A 776 19.20 10.34 -1.17
CA SER A 776 19.89 11.60 -1.51
C SER A 776 18.93 12.79 -1.62
N ASP A 777 17.73 12.57 -2.16
CA ASP A 777 16.78 13.62 -2.49
C ASP A 777 15.35 13.21 -2.16
N ASP A 778 14.53 14.16 -1.72
CA ASP A 778 13.11 14.01 -1.44
C ASP A 778 12.24 14.91 -2.32
N PHE A 779 12.89 15.73 -3.15
CA PHE A 779 12.26 16.64 -4.11
C PHE A 779 13.13 16.81 -5.35
N PHE A 780 12.49 16.78 -6.52
CA PHE A 780 13.14 16.89 -7.82
C PHE A 780 12.50 18.03 -8.59
N ASP A 781 13.31 19.06 -8.92
CA ASP A 781 12.91 20.13 -9.81
C ASP A 781 12.87 19.59 -11.25
N THR A 782 11.78 19.85 -11.98
CA THR A 782 11.68 19.53 -13.39
C THR A 782 11.56 20.80 -14.20
N ASP A 783 12.48 21.01 -15.11
CA ASP A 783 12.43 22.12 -16.08
C ASP A 783 11.39 21.90 -17.19
N GLU A 784 10.73 20.74 -17.21
CA GLU A 784 9.80 20.33 -18.26
C GLU A 784 8.38 20.82 -17.94
N GLY A 785 7.81 21.65 -18.81
CA GLY A 785 6.39 22.01 -18.77
C GLY A 785 6.06 23.44 -18.32
N GLY A 786 7.04 24.40 -18.36
CA GLY A 786 6.72 25.85 -18.26
C GLY A 786 6.23 26.36 -16.92
N GLY A 787 6.28 25.56 -15.88
CA GLY A 787 5.95 25.94 -14.51
C GLY A 787 6.79 25.15 -13.53
N ALA A 788 7.22 25.74 -12.42
CA ALA A 788 8.00 25.09 -11.38
C ALA A 788 7.19 23.99 -10.66
N PHE A 789 6.99 22.86 -11.32
CA PHE A 789 6.35 21.70 -10.73
C PHE A 789 7.44 20.72 -10.32
N GLY A 790 7.77 20.71 -9.03
CA GLY A 790 8.66 19.71 -8.47
C GLY A 790 7.94 18.37 -8.21
N ILE A 791 8.63 17.27 -8.44
CA ILE A 791 8.18 15.94 -8.06
C ILE A 791 8.69 15.65 -6.65
N ALA A 792 7.78 15.44 -5.70
CA ALA A 792 8.11 15.03 -4.36
C ALA A 792 8.25 13.51 -4.27
N LEU A 793 9.25 13.04 -3.52
CA LEU A 793 9.40 11.63 -3.17
C LEU A 793 8.24 11.16 -2.29
N ASN A 794 7.57 12.08 -1.58
CA ASN A 794 6.54 11.81 -0.59
C ASN A 794 7.01 10.82 0.51
N ALA A 795 8.28 10.87 0.82
CA ALA A 795 8.95 10.05 1.80
C ALA A 795 10.16 10.81 2.37
N PRO A 796 10.58 10.52 3.62
CA PRO A 796 11.67 11.26 4.27
C PRO A 796 13.04 10.89 3.71
N LYS A 797 13.97 11.89 3.64
CA LYS A 797 15.39 11.61 3.34
C LYS A 797 16.04 10.66 4.34
N SER A 798 15.59 10.67 5.59
CA SER A 798 16.17 9.84 6.64
C SER A 798 15.10 9.37 7.61
N LYS A 799 15.14 8.09 7.92
CA LYS A 799 14.31 7.45 8.95
C LYS A 799 15.05 6.30 9.58
N GLY A 800 14.63 5.91 10.77
CA GLY A 800 15.21 4.76 11.43
C GLY A 800 14.44 4.33 12.65
N SER A 801 14.86 3.20 13.19
CA SER A 801 14.31 2.67 14.43
C SER A 801 15.41 2.01 15.27
N ILE A 802 15.18 1.99 16.57
CA ILE A 802 15.95 1.18 17.53
C ILE A 802 14.95 0.50 18.44
N GLY A 803 15.14 -0.80 18.67
CA GLY A 803 14.24 -1.59 19.50
C GLY A 803 14.98 -2.58 20.37
N ALA A 804 14.36 -2.95 21.48
CA ALA A 804 14.77 -4.05 22.34
C ALA A 804 13.59 -5.00 22.53
N ARG A 805 13.86 -6.29 22.48
CA ARG A 805 12.90 -7.36 22.65
C ARG A 805 13.36 -8.32 23.72
N PHE A 806 12.48 -8.62 24.66
CA PHE A 806 12.63 -9.67 25.65
C PHE A 806 11.65 -10.80 25.34
N ARG A 807 12.13 -12.04 25.34
CA ARG A 807 11.32 -13.26 25.23
C ARG A 807 11.81 -14.31 26.20
N ASP A 808 10.88 -14.86 26.99
CA ASP A 808 11.15 -15.98 27.88
C ASP A 808 10.08 -17.07 27.68
N ASP A 809 10.40 -18.04 26.83
CA ASP A 809 9.49 -19.14 26.48
C ASP A 809 9.11 -19.98 27.71
N ALA A 810 9.94 -20.04 28.74
CA ALA A 810 9.67 -20.80 29.95
C ALA A 810 8.57 -20.16 30.80
N SER A 811 8.54 -18.83 30.91
CA SER A 811 7.47 -18.11 31.61
C SER A 811 6.30 -17.75 30.68
N GLY A 812 6.48 -17.81 29.37
CA GLY A 812 5.50 -17.38 28.38
C GLY A 812 5.40 -15.85 28.23
N LEU A 813 6.36 -15.09 28.82
CA LEU A 813 6.38 -13.63 28.75
C LEU A 813 7.22 -13.13 27.58
N SER A 814 6.67 -12.23 26.80
CA SER A 814 7.41 -11.41 25.85
C SER A 814 7.09 -9.93 26.04
N ALA A 815 8.08 -9.08 25.80
CA ALA A 815 7.94 -7.64 25.85
C ALA A 815 8.87 -7.00 24.81
N ASP A 816 8.43 -5.91 24.22
CA ASP A 816 9.26 -5.12 23.32
C ASP A 816 9.03 -3.62 23.50
N ALA A 817 10.05 -2.85 23.19
CA ALA A 817 9.96 -1.39 23.07
C ALA A 817 10.76 -0.95 21.84
N ARG A 818 10.25 0.04 21.11
CA ARG A 818 10.86 0.55 19.89
C ARG A 818 10.71 2.06 19.78
N GLY A 819 11.84 2.74 19.63
CA GLY A 819 11.88 4.13 19.18
C GLY A 819 11.93 4.19 17.67
N ARG A 820 11.14 5.05 17.05
CA ARG A 820 11.15 5.35 15.62
C ARG A 820 11.36 6.84 15.42
N PHE A 821 12.13 7.22 14.43
CA PHE A 821 12.30 8.60 14.02
C PHE A 821 12.17 8.74 12.51
N GLN A 822 11.69 9.89 12.08
CA GLN A 822 11.51 10.24 10.67
C GLN A 822 11.73 11.74 10.48
N LYS A 823 12.55 12.13 9.48
CA LYS A 823 12.65 13.51 9.05
C LYS A 823 11.37 13.96 8.35
N GLY A 824 11.07 15.26 8.47
CA GLY A 824 10.04 15.90 7.66
C GLY A 824 10.41 15.88 6.17
N PHE A 825 9.39 15.92 5.31
CA PHE A 825 9.56 15.82 3.86
C PHE A 825 8.46 16.59 3.11
N PRO A 826 8.75 17.10 1.89
CA PRO A 826 7.75 17.70 1.03
C PRO A 826 6.81 16.63 0.48
N MET A 827 5.53 16.97 0.41
CA MET A 827 4.50 16.12 -0.16
C MET A 827 3.79 16.81 -1.31
N ASN A 828 3.68 16.11 -2.44
CA ASN A 828 2.87 16.50 -3.60
C ASN A 828 2.16 15.24 -4.13
N SER A 829 0.88 15.10 -3.78
CA SER A 829 0.09 13.92 -4.17
C SER A 829 -1.36 14.32 -4.47
N GLY A 830 -1.61 14.64 -5.73
CA GLY A 830 -2.89 15.13 -6.21
C GLY A 830 -3.26 16.49 -5.57
N VAL A 831 -4.40 16.56 -4.89
CA VAL A 831 -4.85 17.80 -4.22
C VAL A 831 -4.20 18.06 -2.87
N PHE A 832 -3.32 17.17 -2.42
CA PHE A 832 -2.63 17.26 -1.13
C PHE A 832 -1.18 17.67 -1.34
N ILE A 833 -0.90 18.95 -1.09
CA ILE A 833 0.44 19.56 -1.26
C ILE A 833 0.81 20.25 0.04
N GLY A 834 2.05 20.05 0.52
CA GLY A 834 2.55 20.69 1.72
C GLY A 834 3.79 20.03 2.28
N GLN A 835 4.08 20.29 3.55
CA GLN A 835 5.22 19.77 4.28
C GLN A 835 4.75 18.87 5.42
N VAL A 836 5.22 17.63 5.44
CA VAL A 836 5.08 16.74 6.60
C VAL A 836 6.21 17.04 7.57
N GLU A 837 5.86 17.30 8.83
CA GLU A 837 6.84 17.61 9.88
C GLU A 837 7.60 16.36 10.34
N SER A 838 8.78 16.55 10.91
CA SER A 838 9.55 15.46 11.52
C SER A 838 8.92 15.01 12.83
N TYR A 839 9.00 13.72 13.12
CA TYR A 839 8.50 13.17 14.37
C TYR A 839 9.39 12.04 14.90
N SER A 840 9.27 11.78 16.22
CA SER A 840 9.91 10.67 16.90
C SER A 840 8.92 10.03 17.86
N LEU A 841 8.73 8.72 17.75
CA LEU A 841 7.70 7.98 18.46
C LEU A 841 8.31 6.81 19.21
N VAL A 842 7.64 6.40 20.28
CA VAL A 842 7.98 5.18 21.01
C VAL A 842 6.77 4.27 21.04
N ASP A 843 6.97 3.04 20.59
CA ASP A 843 5.98 1.97 20.64
C ASP A 843 6.41 0.94 21.69
N ALA A 844 5.47 0.29 22.35
CA ALA A 844 5.75 -0.78 23.31
C ALA A 844 4.71 -1.88 23.24
N GLY A 845 5.15 -3.11 23.45
CA GLY A 845 4.29 -4.28 23.49
C GLY A 845 4.62 -5.20 24.67
N VAL A 846 3.61 -5.87 25.17
CA VAL A 846 3.74 -6.94 26.16
C VAL A 846 2.78 -8.05 25.77
N SER A 847 3.27 -9.29 25.76
CA SER A 847 2.43 -10.47 25.51
C SER A 847 2.73 -11.55 26.54
N TYR A 848 1.70 -12.17 27.05
CA TYR A 848 1.82 -13.23 28.06
C TYR A 848 1.00 -14.46 27.67
N GLN A 849 1.70 -15.57 27.47
CA GLN A 849 1.10 -16.89 27.30
C GLN A 849 0.81 -17.48 28.67
N LEU A 850 -0.47 -17.67 28.99
CA LEU A 850 -0.87 -18.12 30.31
C LEU A 850 -0.49 -19.60 30.54
N PRO A 851 0.39 -19.91 31.49
CA PRO A 851 0.86 -21.30 31.68
C PRO A 851 -0.21 -22.23 32.27
N PHE A 852 -1.21 -21.67 32.97
CA PHE A 852 -2.30 -22.44 33.57
C PHE A 852 -3.51 -22.62 32.64
N THR A 853 -3.54 -21.94 31.49
CA THR A 853 -4.55 -22.10 30.43
C THR A 853 -3.81 -22.24 29.10
N PRO A 854 -3.39 -23.46 28.74
CA PRO A 854 -2.66 -23.71 27.51
C PRO A 854 -3.41 -23.16 26.28
N GLY A 855 -2.70 -22.44 25.44
CA GLY A 855 -3.27 -21.82 24.23
C GLY A 855 -3.83 -20.41 24.42
N LEU A 856 -4.00 -19.91 25.66
CA LEU A 856 -4.45 -18.53 25.90
C LEU A 856 -3.27 -17.56 25.98
N ARG A 857 -3.25 -16.59 25.07
CA ARG A 857 -2.33 -15.46 25.04
C ARG A 857 -3.09 -14.17 25.27
N VAL A 858 -2.55 -13.29 26.09
CA VAL A 858 -3.02 -11.92 26.26
C VAL A 858 -1.89 -10.97 25.83
N SER A 859 -2.19 -10.05 24.94
CA SER A 859 -1.23 -9.08 24.40
C SER A 859 -1.76 -7.66 24.58
N LEU A 860 -0.87 -6.73 24.89
CA LEU A 860 -1.12 -5.29 24.84
C LEU A 860 -0.07 -4.67 23.92
N ASN A 861 -0.53 -4.01 22.87
CA ASN A 861 0.32 -3.26 21.95
C ASN A 861 -0.07 -1.78 22.01
N VAL A 862 0.89 -0.91 22.26
CA VAL A 862 0.70 0.54 22.36
C VAL A 862 1.62 1.21 21.36
N GLN A 863 1.06 1.76 20.32
CA GLN A 863 1.76 2.63 19.36
C GLN A 863 1.75 4.06 19.91
N ASN A 864 2.87 4.76 19.78
CA ASN A 864 3.01 6.16 20.20
C ASN A 864 2.62 6.36 21.68
N ILE A 865 3.33 5.71 22.60
CA ILE A 865 2.97 5.67 24.04
C ILE A 865 2.86 7.05 24.69
N PHE A 866 3.54 8.08 24.13
CA PHE A 866 3.54 9.45 24.67
C PHE A 866 2.43 10.32 24.10
N ASP A 867 1.59 9.80 23.19
CA ASP A 867 0.50 10.52 22.49
C ASP A 867 1.01 11.79 21.75
N ASP A 868 2.19 11.69 21.15
CA ASP A 868 2.75 12.78 20.34
C ASP A 868 1.98 12.88 19.02
N ARG A 869 1.15 13.92 18.89
CA ARG A 869 0.26 14.09 17.75
C ARG A 869 1.02 14.59 16.54
N HIS A 870 0.99 13.79 15.50
CA HIS A 870 1.73 14.03 14.27
C HIS A 870 0.91 13.64 13.04
N ARG A 871 1.30 14.15 11.87
CA ARG A 871 0.73 13.75 10.58
C ARG A 871 1.74 12.95 9.79
N GLU A 872 1.29 11.88 9.19
CA GLU A 872 2.11 11.06 8.31
C GLU A 872 1.86 11.38 6.81
N PHE A 873 0.70 12.01 6.48
CA PHE A 873 0.38 12.58 5.17
C PHE A 873 -0.36 13.92 5.30
N ILE A 874 -0.14 14.84 4.34
CA ILE A 874 -0.93 16.07 4.21
C ILE A 874 -2.36 15.68 3.82
N GLY A 875 -3.35 16.29 4.50
CA GLY A 875 -4.77 15.96 4.33
C GLY A 875 -5.26 14.79 5.18
N ALA A 876 -4.36 14.09 5.88
CA ALA A 876 -4.69 13.10 6.89
C ALA A 876 -4.93 13.73 8.28
N PRO A 877 -5.61 13.04 9.19
CA PRO A 877 -5.72 13.46 10.59
C PRO A 877 -4.36 13.47 11.30
N GLU A 878 -4.28 14.15 12.43
CA GLU A 878 -3.20 13.97 13.39
C GLU A 878 -3.39 12.66 14.14
N ILE A 879 -2.39 11.80 14.07
CA ILE A 879 -2.40 10.48 14.67
C ILE A 879 -1.81 10.59 16.07
N GLY A 880 -2.55 10.16 17.05
CA GLY A 880 -2.13 10.04 18.44
C GLY A 880 -1.81 8.60 18.83
N ARG A 881 -1.84 8.34 20.12
CA ARG A 881 -1.65 7.00 20.67
C ARG A 881 -2.75 6.06 20.22
N LEU A 882 -2.36 4.79 20.01
CA LEU A 882 -3.28 3.70 19.75
C LEU A 882 -2.88 2.48 20.59
N ALA A 883 -3.64 2.22 21.65
CA ALA A 883 -3.48 1.08 22.53
C ALA A 883 -4.52 0.01 22.20
N ILE A 884 -4.07 -1.22 21.93
CA ILE A 884 -4.92 -2.38 21.62
C ILE A 884 -4.55 -3.52 22.55
N MET A 885 -5.53 -4.05 23.28
CA MET A 885 -5.41 -5.27 24.06
C MET A 885 -6.12 -6.40 23.34
N GLN A 886 -5.49 -7.55 23.22
CA GLN A 886 -6.04 -8.75 22.59
C GLN A 886 -5.93 -9.96 23.51
N ALA A 887 -6.98 -10.77 23.57
CA ALA A 887 -6.95 -12.12 24.08
C ALA A 887 -7.15 -13.10 22.94
N GLN A 888 -6.22 -14.04 22.76
CA GLN A 888 -6.24 -15.07 21.73
C GLN A 888 -6.19 -16.44 22.38
N TYR A 889 -7.13 -17.31 22.02
CA TYR A 889 -7.19 -18.68 22.51
C TYR A 889 -7.13 -19.68 21.36
N THR A 890 -6.09 -20.51 21.36
CA THR A 890 -5.85 -21.54 20.33
C THR A 890 -6.04 -22.93 20.97
N PHE A 891 -6.89 -23.77 20.37
CA PHE A 891 -7.22 -25.10 20.85
C PHE A 891 -7.57 -26.05 19.69
N ASP A 892 -7.47 -27.34 19.94
CA ASP A 892 -7.89 -28.36 18.98
C ASP A 892 -9.30 -28.90 19.33
N LEU A 893 -10.27 -28.69 18.44
CA LEU A 893 -11.63 -29.18 18.60
C LEU A 893 -11.77 -30.69 18.34
N LEU A 894 -10.81 -31.28 17.61
CA LEU A 894 -10.88 -32.63 17.12
C LEU A 894 -10.01 -33.64 17.89
N SER A 895 -9.23 -33.16 18.87
CA SER A 895 -8.61 -34.12 19.81
C SER A 895 -9.72 -34.82 20.57
N PRO A 896 -9.83 -36.15 20.50
CA PRO A 896 -10.82 -36.85 21.29
C PRO A 896 -10.53 -36.53 22.76
N ARG A 897 -11.48 -35.90 23.43
CA ARG A 897 -11.47 -35.84 24.90
C ARG A 897 -11.49 -37.30 25.34
N THR A 898 -10.34 -37.86 25.62
CA THR A 898 -10.29 -39.10 26.42
C THR A 898 -10.95 -38.75 27.75
N ARG A 899 -12.19 -39.24 27.88
CA ARG A 899 -12.92 -39.20 29.16
C ARG A 899 -12.20 -40.09 30.20
#